data_cac698d6aa183d0e59214bb908fa011b
#
_entry.id   cac698d6aa183d0e59214bb908fa011b
#
_cell.length_a   1.000
_cell.length_b   1.000
_cell.length_c   1.000
_cell.angle_alpha   90.00
_cell.angle_beta   90.00
_cell.angle_gamma   90.00
#
_symmetry.space_group_name_H-M   'P 1'
#
loop_
_entity.id
_entity.type
_entity.pdbx_description
1 polymer ?
#
loop_
_entity_poly.entity_id
_entity_poly.type
_entity_poly.pdbx_seq_one_letter_code
_entity_poly.pdbx_strand_id
1 'polypeptide(L)'
;MIKKPSYLKLNRLVITKAGKQLYDEKFHDGINIIRGEHSVGKSTILDMIFYILGGELKKDDWKYPADKCSNVNAEITINDRIITLTRPVDPSGAAPHIKIYEGEYDKAMKDADGWLDYGSRRSNERLSFSEMMFELFDWGQYKSDSHQNLTMHQIMRLIYLSQSSDSNRIFRKESTRSDNENTRTAIAEFLFGLDDLETHSVRQNLLKYERDYENTGTELRAYFELLGNDSNLTVDIINELLNEKYTELSKIDSKKETLLRSTDNIDNNNEYNLAIERNDILLKIQSLTNKISLKNNELHSIKTEIQDCLLFGKNLAYRLKSLNESQETYKGLDRISFEYCPCCLTPISEHDNTDSGCALCKSTVNNSSLEEKYIESLNELQYQQRQNNKIIEKLYSSAEYIEGYIKELQKELESLHNRLFEINLVSNYRELAITSIVEERTAKLIEINSLQDKIDSIAKVDDLKSKREDIAKQMEKFRSRITALEAKNKRRKEYVYSKLSEFSTFILEGDSGNEELFKTATQLSSEIDFAKDRWLLNERVNYSDSSNVVKKAALHLAFLIFSIVDSACRYPRFSIMDFECGDINEARSHNLQKLITTSLSNFKGFQLIMTTSKIDSSLNNNTYGVGRYYDKNDYILKI
;
A
#
# COMPACT_ATOMS: atom_id res chain seq x y z
N MET A 1 -2.52 8.26 24.64
CA MET A 1 -3.14 6.99 25.11
C MET A 1 -2.02 5.99 25.30
N ILE A 2 -1.91 5.38 26.48
CA ILE A 2 -1.01 4.26 26.75
C ILE A 2 -1.56 3.09 25.93
N LYS A 3 -0.86 2.64 24.89
CA LYS A 3 -1.27 1.46 24.12
C LYS A 3 -1.30 0.25 25.06
N LYS A 4 -2.42 -0.47 25.11
CA LYS A 4 -2.45 -1.76 25.80
C LYS A 4 -1.46 -2.70 25.11
N PRO A 5 -0.68 -3.49 25.86
CA PRO A 5 0.22 -4.47 25.28
C PRO A 5 -0.57 -5.53 24.52
N SER A 6 -0.06 -5.97 23.38
CA SER A 6 -0.68 -7.05 22.61
C SER A 6 -0.56 -8.37 23.35
N TYR A 7 -1.67 -9.07 23.46
CA TYR A 7 -1.74 -10.33 24.18
C TYR A 7 -2.56 -11.36 23.41
N LEU A 8 -2.00 -12.54 23.19
CA LEU A 8 -2.65 -13.71 22.64
C LEU A 8 -2.51 -14.87 23.61
N LYS A 9 -3.57 -15.61 23.83
CA LYS A 9 -3.57 -16.85 24.58
C LYS A 9 -4.45 -17.89 23.88
N LEU A 10 -3.95 -19.08 23.71
CA LEU A 10 -4.72 -20.25 23.35
C LEU A 10 -5.34 -20.82 24.63
N ASN A 11 -6.67 -20.83 24.72
CA ASN A 11 -7.39 -21.39 25.88
C ASN A 11 -7.67 -22.88 25.70
N ARG A 12 -8.09 -23.28 24.49
CA ARG A 12 -8.46 -24.66 24.16
C ARG A 12 -8.22 -24.95 22.69
N LEU A 13 -7.73 -26.14 22.40
CA LEU A 13 -7.60 -26.64 21.02
C LEU A 13 -8.41 -27.93 20.88
N VAL A 14 -9.30 -27.96 19.88
CA VAL A 14 -10.14 -29.09 19.56
C VAL A 14 -9.97 -29.49 18.11
N ILE A 15 -9.51 -30.72 17.86
CA ILE A 15 -9.35 -31.24 16.49
C ILE A 15 -10.39 -32.35 16.29
N THR A 16 -11.12 -32.26 15.19
CA THR A 16 -12.26 -33.14 14.90
C THR A 16 -12.09 -33.88 13.59
N LYS A 17 -12.68 -35.11 13.53
CA LYS A 17 -12.86 -35.87 12.29
C LYS A 17 -14.30 -36.39 12.23
N ALA A 18 -15.02 -36.03 11.18
CA ALA A 18 -16.41 -36.42 10.98
C ALA A 18 -17.29 -36.23 12.23
N GLY A 19 -17.12 -35.10 12.91
CA GLY A 19 -17.86 -34.77 14.15
C GLY A 19 -17.32 -35.37 15.44
N LYS A 20 -16.39 -36.35 15.38
CA LYS A 20 -15.74 -36.93 16.56
C LYS A 20 -14.53 -36.09 16.97
N GLN A 21 -14.42 -35.74 18.24
CA GLN A 21 -13.24 -35.10 18.81
C GLN A 21 -12.09 -36.12 18.91
N LEU A 22 -10.96 -35.79 18.27
CA LEU A 22 -9.73 -36.59 18.32
C LEU A 22 -8.73 -36.01 19.33
N TYR A 23 -8.76 -34.71 19.53
CA TYR A 23 -7.94 -33.96 20.48
C TYR A 23 -8.79 -32.86 21.11
N ASP A 24 -8.74 -32.71 22.42
CA ASP A 24 -9.47 -31.69 23.16
C ASP A 24 -8.71 -31.36 24.45
N GLU A 25 -7.85 -30.36 24.41
CA GLU A 25 -7.02 -29.97 25.54
C GLU A 25 -7.10 -28.48 25.83
N LYS A 26 -7.05 -28.15 27.13
CA LYS A 26 -7.03 -26.77 27.62
C LYS A 26 -5.60 -26.33 27.92
N PHE A 27 -5.32 -25.10 27.60
CA PHE A 27 -4.02 -24.46 27.83
C PHE A 27 -4.17 -23.38 28.91
N HIS A 28 -3.07 -23.12 29.64
CA HIS A 28 -3.04 -22.15 30.74
C HIS A 28 -2.05 -21.00 30.48
N ASP A 29 -2.08 -19.98 31.32
CA ASP A 29 -1.07 -18.93 31.29
C ASP A 29 0.31 -19.46 31.65
N GLY A 30 1.36 -18.86 31.09
CA GLY A 30 2.73 -19.26 31.31
C GLY A 30 3.19 -20.39 30.38
N ILE A 31 3.90 -21.34 30.90
CA ILE A 31 4.58 -22.38 30.11
C ILE A 31 3.68 -23.60 30.01
N ASN A 32 3.43 -24.04 28.78
CA ASN A 32 2.62 -25.23 28.43
C ASN A 32 3.47 -26.24 27.68
N ILE A 33 3.63 -27.45 28.21
CA ILE A 33 4.49 -28.49 27.66
C ILE A 33 3.63 -29.68 27.17
N ILE A 34 3.65 -29.91 25.85
CA ILE A 34 3.11 -31.13 25.25
C ILE A 34 4.22 -32.19 25.28
N ARG A 35 4.03 -33.24 26.04
CA ARG A 35 5.05 -34.21 26.39
C ARG A 35 4.68 -35.63 25.93
N GLY A 36 5.68 -36.39 25.54
CA GLY A 36 5.51 -37.79 25.10
C GLY A 36 6.69 -38.27 24.27
N GLU A 37 6.76 -39.55 23.97
CA GLU A 37 7.81 -40.16 23.18
C GLU A 37 7.96 -39.58 21.76
N HIS A 38 9.04 -39.95 21.09
CA HIS A 38 9.26 -39.54 19.70
C HIS A 38 8.14 -40.05 18.77
N SER A 39 7.81 -39.25 17.75
CA SER A 39 6.86 -39.61 16.69
C SER A 39 5.40 -39.84 17.12
N VAL A 40 4.99 -39.41 18.33
CA VAL A 40 3.59 -39.52 18.79
C VAL A 40 2.67 -38.41 18.24
N GLY A 41 3.20 -37.42 17.50
CA GLY A 41 2.42 -36.35 16.86
C GLY A 41 2.46 -35.00 17.55
N LYS A 42 3.42 -34.75 18.47
CA LYS A 42 3.56 -33.45 19.19
C LYS A 42 3.73 -32.27 18.26
N SER A 43 4.70 -32.33 17.32
CA SER A 43 4.94 -31.28 16.32
C SER A 43 3.72 -31.07 15.44
N THR A 44 2.93 -32.09 15.19
CA THR A 44 1.67 -32.01 14.44
C THR A 44 0.66 -31.11 15.17
N ILE A 45 0.56 -31.21 16.50
CA ILE A 45 -0.32 -30.31 17.28
C ILE A 45 0.15 -28.86 17.18
N LEU A 46 1.45 -28.59 17.23
CA LEU A 46 1.97 -27.24 17.05
C LEU A 46 1.69 -26.69 15.63
N ASP A 47 1.82 -27.53 14.60
CA ASP A 47 1.46 -27.17 13.24
C ASP A 47 -0.05 -26.85 13.13
N MET A 48 -0.93 -27.58 13.86
CA MET A 48 -2.37 -27.26 13.92
C MET A 48 -2.65 -25.95 14.64
N ILE A 49 -1.91 -25.61 15.71
CA ILE A 49 -2.02 -24.31 16.37
C ILE A 49 -1.57 -23.20 15.41
N PHE A 50 -0.45 -23.38 14.72
CA PHE A 50 0.01 -22.44 13.70
C PHE A 50 -1.04 -22.26 12.60
N TYR A 51 -1.63 -23.35 12.12
CA TYR A 51 -2.63 -23.36 11.05
C TYR A 51 -3.90 -22.59 11.45
N ILE A 52 -4.47 -22.87 12.63
CA ILE A 52 -5.71 -22.20 13.05
C ILE A 52 -5.51 -20.70 13.33
N LEU A 53 -4.32 -20.27 13.73
CA LEU A 53 -3.96 -18.87 13.96
C LEU A 53 -3.62 -18.09 12.67
N GLY A 54 -3.92 -18.67 11.51
CA GLY A 54 -3.73 -18.02 10.21
C GLY A 54 -2.44 -18.40 9.49
N GLY A 55 -1.69 -19.36 10.03
CA GLY A 55 -0.56 -19.98 9.34
C GLY A 55 -1.01 -20.78 8.11
N GLU A 56 -0.17 -20.91 7.11
CA GLU A 56 -0.41 -21.73 5.93
C GLU A 56 0.51 -22.95 5.97
N LEU A 57 -0.05 -24.13 5.79
CA LEU A 57 0.67 -25.38 5.63
C LEU A 57 0.62 -25.78 4.16
N LYS A 58 1.78 -26.06 3.57
CA LYS A 58 1.87 -26.58 2.20
C LYS A 58 1.46 -28.04 2.18
N LYS A 59 1.18 -28.55 0.99
CA LYS A 59 0.79 -29.95 0.78
C LYS A 59 1.76 -30.93 1.45
N ASP A 60 3.06 -30.67 1.38
CA ASP A 60 4.11 -31.54 1.93
C ASP A 60 4.32 -31.36 3.45
N ASP A 61 3.78 -30.30 4.05
CA ASP A 61 3.83 -30.07 5.51
C ASP A 61 2.77 -30.89 6.27
N TRP A 62 1.72 -31.36 5.56
CA TRP A 62 0.68 -32.17 6.17
C TRP A 62 1.16 -33.60 6.44
N LYS A 63 1.26 -33.91 7.71
CA LYS A 63 1.69 -35.27 8.18
C LYS A 63 0.47 -36.12 8.50
N TYR A 64 0.55 -37.41 8.18
CA TYR A 64 -0.45 -38.36 8.68
C TYR A 64 -0.35 -38.44 10.21
N PRO A 65 -1.49 -38.46 10.97
CA PRO A 65 -2.88 -38.51 10.53
C PRO A 65 -3.59 -37.15 10.44
N ALA A 66 -2.88 -36.03 10.54
CA ALA A 66 -3.45 -34.67 10.50
C ALA A 66 -4.20 -34.36 9.21
N ASP A 67 -3.70 -34.85 8.08
CA ASP A 67 -4.30 -34.73 6.74
C ASP A 67 -5.70 -35.36 6.63
N LYS A 68 -6.08 -36.22 7.60
CA LYS A 68 -7.38 -36.89 7.64
C LYS A 68 -8.38 -36.25 8.61
N CYS A 69 -7.97 -35.23 9.33
CA CYS A 69 -8.87 -34.47 10.20
C CYS A 69 -9.85 -33.62 9.35
N SER A 70 -10.97 -33.23 9.94
CA SER A 70 -11.98 -32.42 9.26
C SER A 70 -11.83 -30.93 9.59
N ASN A 71 -11.75 -30.60 10.88
CA ASN A 71 -11.64 -29.22 11.33
C ASN A 71 -10.68 -29.09 12.50
N VAL A 72 -10.03 -27.94 12.55
CA VAL A 72 -9.31 -27.45 13.72
C VAL A 72 -10.11 -26.31 14.32
N ASN A 73 -10.37 -26.38 15.63
CA ASN A 73 -11.07 -25.34 16.37
C ASN A 73 -10.17 -24.86 17.51
N ALA A 74 -10.14 -23.58 17.77
CA ALA A 74 -9.38 -23.00 18.84
C ALA A 74 -10.20 -21.93 19.58
N GLU A 75 -10.28 -22.03 20.89
CA GLU A 75 -10.70 -20.93 21.73
C GLU A 75 -9.45 -20.12 22.10
N ILE A 76 -9.45 -18.86 21.79
CA ILE A 76 -8.34 -17.94 22.05
C ILE A 76 -8.80 -16.72 22.82
N THR A 77 -7.90 -16.12 23.58
CA THR A 77 -8.10 -14.77 24.14
C THR A 77 -7.16 -13.81 23.42
N ILE A 78 -7.70 -12.76 22.83
CA ILE A 78 -6.94 -11.64 22.26
C ILE A 78 -7.23 -10.41 23.09
N ASN A 79 -6.20 -9.87 23.73
CA ASN A 79 -6.33 -8.82 24.74
C ASN A 79 -7.36 -9.24 25.82
N ASP A 80 -8.52 -8.63 25.85
CA ASP A 80 -9.59 -8.95 26.84
C ASP A 80 -10.78 -9.70 26.19
N ARG A 81 -10.68 -10.14 24.92
CA ARG A 81 -11.79 -10.77 24.17
C ARG A 81 -11.56 -12.26 24.00
N ILE A 82 -12.59 -13.05 24.33
CA ILE A 82 -12.60 -14.50 24.07
C ILE A 82 -13.23 -14.73 22.69
N ILE A 83 -12.56 -15.50 21.86
CA ILE A 83 -12.93 -15.74 20.46
C ILE A 83 -12.72 -17.21 20.16
N THR A 84 -13.66 -17.79 19.43
CA THR A 84 -13.51 -19.16 18.90
C THR A 84 -13.27 -19.11 17.40
N LEU A 85 -12.23 -19.79 16.96
CA LEU A 85 -11.85 -19.95 15.56
C LEU A 85 -12.18 -21.37 15.09
N THR A 86 -12.63 -21.52 13.85
CA THR A 86 -12.80 -22.81 13.17
C THR A 86 -12.21 -22.74 11.77
N ARG A 87 -11.35 -23.68 11.42
CA ARG A 87 -10.76 -23.81 10.09
C ARG A 87 -10.83 -25.23 9.59
N PRO A 88 -11.41 -25.49 8.38
CA PRO A 88 -11.38 -26.81 7.75
C PRO A 88 -9.94 -27.22 7.45
N VAL A 89 -9.64 -28.51 7.58
CA VAL A 89 -8.36 -29.09 7.18
C VAL A 89 -8.39 -29.32 5.67
N ASP A 90 -7.49 -28.68 4.95
CA ASP A 90 -7.36 -28.85 3.50
C ASP A 90 -5.91 -29.13 3.09
N PRO A 91 -5.55 -30.42 2.92
CA PRO A 91 -4.22 -30.81 2.49
C PRO A 91 -3.90 -30.48 1.02
N SER A 92 -4.86 -29.99 0.23
CA SER A 92 -4.62 -29.62 -1.18
C SER A 92 -3.74 -28.37 -1.32
N GLY A 93 -3.57 -27.61 -0.23
CA GLY A 93 -2.82 -26.36 -0.20
C GLY A 93 -3.68 -25.13 -0.54
N ALA A 94 -5.00 -25.31 -0.75
CA ALA A 94 -5.91 -24.20 -0.73
C ALA A 94 -5.93 -23.56 0.66
N ALA A 95 -6.15 -22.25 0.73
CA ALA A 95 -6.30 -21.54 2.00
C ALA A 95 -7.80 -21.43 2.33
N PRO A 96 -8.40 -22.42 3.02
CA PRO A 96 -9.81 -22.37 3.35
C PRO A 96 -10.11 -21.20 4.27
N HIS A 97 -11.34 -20.72 4.21
CA HIS A 97 -11.81 -19.65 5.07
C HIS A 97 -11.73 -20.04 6.54
N ILE A 98 -11.50 -19.05 7.38
CA ILE A 98 -11.52 -19.20 8.84
C ILE A 98 -12.80 -18.53 9.34
N LYS A 99 -13.58 -19.28 10.12
CA LYS A 99 -14.77 -18.75 10.78
C LYS A 99 -14.40 -18.27 12.17
N ILE A 100 -14.94 -17.14 12.56
CA ILE A 100 -14.74 -16.49 13.85
C ILE A 100 -16.09 -16.38 14.55
N TYR A 101 -16.12 -16.75 15.82
CA TYR A 101 -17.25 -16.56 16.73
C TYR A 101 -16.77 -15.77 17.96
N GLU A 102 -17.46 -14.71 18.33
CA GLU A 102 -17.17 -13.97 19.57
C GLU A 102 -17.73 -14.70 20.78
N GLY A 103 -16.90 -15.44 21.49
CA GLY A 103 -17.28 -16.18 22.69
C GLY A 103 -16.52 -17.49 22.86
N GLU A 104 -16.88 -18.21 23.92
CA GLU A 104 -16.31 -19.49 24.31
C GLU A 104 -16.69 -20.63 23.35
N TYR A 105 -15.83 -21.64 23.21
CA TYR A 105 -16.02 -22.77 22.32
C TYR A 105 -17.35 -23.51 22.52
N ASP A 106 -17.73 -23.77 23.77
CA ASP A 106 -18.95 -24.54 24.08
C ASP A 106 -20.25 -23.78 23.71
N LYS A 107 -20.20 -22.44 23.70
CA LYS A 107 -21.29 -21.59 23.21
C LYS A 107 -21.29 -21.55 21.69
N ALA A 108 -20.12 -21.39 21.09
CA ALA A 108 -19.94 -21.32 19.64
C ALA A 108 -20.46 -22.57 18.93
N MET A 109 -20.26 -23.76 19.52
CA MET A 109 -20.73 -25.02 18.94
C MET A 109 -22.24 -25.20 19.01
N LYS A 110 -22.95 -24.42 19.83
CA LYS A 110 -24.41 -24.48 19.96
C LYS A 110 -25.12 -23.41 19.15
N ASP A 111 -24.40 -22.40 18.72
CA ASP A 111 -24.92 -21.25 17.97
C ASP A 111 -24.44 -21.34 16.51
N ALA A 112 -25.37 -21.61 15.60
CA ALA A 112 -25.05 -21.73 14.18
C ALA A 112 -24.95 -20.37 13.47
N ASP A 113 -25.61 -19.33 13.98
CA ASP A 113 -25.81 -18.05 13.28
C ASP A 113 -24.74 -17.01 13.64
N GLY A 114 -24.07 -17.15 14.80
CA GLY A 114 -23.08 -16.19 15.30
C GLY A 114 -21.70 -16.25 14.62
N TRP A 115 -21.50 -17.12 13.64
CA TRP A 115 -20.23 -17.30 12.95
C TRP A 115 -20.03 -16.36 11.78
N LEU A 116 -18.90 -15.66 11.78
CA LEU A 116 -18.45 -14.80 10.67
C LEU A 116 -17.34 -15.50 9.88
N ASP A 117 -17.45 -15.49 8.57
CA ASP A 117 -16.55 -16.18 7.65
C ASP A 117 -15.55 -15.20 7.00
N TYR A 118 -14.25 -15.49 7.10
CA TYR A 118 -13.15 -14.65 6.63
C TYR A 118 -12.22 -15.41 5.71
N GLY A 119 -12.03 -14.91 4.49
CA GLY A 119 -11.09 -15.45 3.52
C GLY A 119 -9.64 -14.96 3.74
N SER A 120 -8.72 -15.50 2.97
CA SER A 120 -7.31 -15.06 2.96
C SER A 120 -7.14 -13.68 2.32
N ARG A 121 -8.08 -13.24 1.47
CA ARG A 121 -8.07 -11.96 0.77
C ARG A 121 -9.30 -11.14 1.14
N ARG A 122 -9.13 -9.81 1.14
CA ARG A 122 -10.22 -8.87 1.30
C ARG A 122 -11.20 -8.96 0.13
N SER A 123 -12.51 -8.92 0.41
CA SER A 123 -13.58 -8.70 -0.57
C SER A 123 -14.15 -7.28 -0.46
N ASN A 124 -15.04 -6.90 -1.39
CA ASN A 124 -15.67 -5.56 -1.32
C ASN A 124 -16.53 -5.35 -0.06
N GLU A 125 -17.01 -6.43 0.54
CA GLU A 125 -17.94 -6.39 1.67
C GLU A 125 -17.33 -6.86 3.00
N ARG A 126 -16.19 -7.58 2.96
CA ARG A 126 -15.60 -8.20 4.15
C ARG A 126 -14.08 -8.06 4.18
N LEU A 127 -13.56 -7.86 5.39
CA LEU A 127 -12.14 -7.89 5.69
C LEU A 127 -11.55 -9.29 5.43
N SER A 128 -10.27 -9.36 5.16
CA SER A 128 -9.55 -10.63 5.23
C SER A 128 -9.39 -11.09 6.69
N PHE A 129 -9.10 -12.39 6.89
CA PHE A 129 -8.81 -12.91 8.23
C PHE A 129 -7.67 -12.15 8.92
N SER A 130 -6.61 -11.82 8.17
CA SER A 130 -5.48 -11.06 8.73
C SER A 130 -5.88 -9.66 9.18
N GLU A 131 -6.69 -8.95 8.39
CA GLU A 131 -7.17 -7.62 8.75
C GLU A 131 -8.07 -7.67 9.99
N MET A 132 -8.95 -8.68 10.09
CA MET A 132 -9.79 -8.85 11.26
C MET A 132 -8.97 -9.16 12.52
N MET A 133 -7.97 -10.03 12.43
CA MET A 133 -7.06 -10.30 13.55
C MET A 133 -6.30 -9.03 13.98
N PHE A 134 -5.88 -8.20 13.03
CA PHE A 134 -5.19 -6.93 13.33
C PHE A 134 -6.12 -5.96 14.06
N GLU A 135 -7.41 -5.90 13.70
CA GLU A 135 -8.41 -5.12 14.44
C GLU A 135 -8.60 -5.63 15.87
N LEU A 136 -8.66 -6.96 16.06
CA LEU A 136 -8.79 -7.56 17.39
C LEU A 136 -7.60 -7.27 18.31
N PHE A 137 -6.40 -7.16 17.73
CA PHE A 137 -5.19 -6.78 18.46
C PHE A 137 -5.05 -5.27 18.69
N ASP A 138 -5.92 -4.44 18.14
CA ASP A 138 -5.75 -2.99 18.03
C ASP A 138 -4.47 -2.60 17.26
N TRP A 139 -4.02 -3.44 16.34
CA TRP A 139 -2.94 -3.14 15.42
C TRP A 139 -3.48 -2.34 14.23
N GLY A 140 -2.86 -1.22 13.91
CA GLY A 140 -3.19 -0.52 12.66
C GLY A 140 -2.83 -1.36 11.43
N GLN A 141 -3.45 -1.08 10.29
CA GLN A 141 -3.03 -1.68 9.02
C GLN A 141 -1.59 -1.25 8.71
N TYR A 142 -0.70 -2.19 8.54
CA TYR A 142 0.69 -1.95 8.18
C TYR A 142 0.94 -2.42 6.75
N LYS A 143 1.42 -1.50 5.91
CA LYS A 143 1.85 -1.79 4.55
C LYS A 143 3.37 -1.86 4.53
N SER A 144 3.92 -2.94 3.97
CA SER A 144 5.34 -3.00 3.67
C SER A 144 5.71 -1.99 2.57
N ASP A 145 6.98 -1.68 2.40
CA ASP A 145 7.48 -0.81 1.30
C ASP A 145 7.08 -1.34 -0.09
N SER A 146 6.77 -2.62 -0.21
CA SER A 146 6.21 -3.25 -1.42
C SER A 146 4.70 -3.04 -1.61
N HIS A 147 4.04 -2.19 -0.81
CA HIS A 147 2.60 -1.89 -0.85
C HIS A 147 1.68 -3.07 -0.49
N GLN A 148 2.22 -4.19 -0.03
CA GLN A 148 1.42 -5.34 0.45
C GLN A 148 1.20 -5.24 1.96
N ASN A 149 -0.04 -5.49 2.40
CA ASN A 149 -0.35 -5.58 3.82
C ASN A 149 0.31 -6.83 4.42
N LEU A 150 0.86 -6.71 5.63
CA LEU A 150 1.31 -7.89 6.39
C LEU A 150 0.11 -8.81 6.69
N THR A 151 0.37 -10.11 6.67
CA THR A 151 -0.64 -11.13 6.96
C THR A 151 -0.35 -11.86 8.27
N MET A 152 -1.37 -12.49 8.87
CA MET A 152 -1.17 -13.32 10.07
C MET A 152 -0.21 -14.48 9.81
N HIS A 153 -0.23 -15.07 8.61
CA HIS A 153 0.75 -16.07 8.24
C HIS A 153 2.20 -15.56 8.37
N GLN A 154 2.48 -14.38 7.84
CA GLN A 154 3.81 -13.77 7.93
C GLN A 154 4.20 -13.47 9.39
N ILE A 155 3.28 -12.96 10.20
CA ILE A 155 3.49 -12.71 11.64
C ILE A 155 3.80 -14.03 12.38
N MET A 156 3.02 -15.06 12.13
CA MET A 156 3.18 -16.36 12.80
C MET A 156 4.51 -17.05 12.47
N ARG A 157 5.16 -16.73 11.34
CA ARG A 157 6.50 -17.25 10.99
C ARG A 157 7.60 -16.87 11.98
N LEU A 158 7.47 -15.71 12.65
CA LEU A 158 8.40 -15.29 13.70
C LEU A 158 8.00 -15.82 15.09
N ILE A 159 6.72 -16.12 15.30
CA ILE A 159 6.18 -16.59 16.58
C ILE A 159 6.40 -18.10 16.77
N TYR A 160 6.42 -18.87 15.67
CA TYR A 160 6.56 -20.32 15.69
C TYR A 160 7.97 -20.79 15.32
N LEU A 161 8.72 -21.23 16.33
CA LEU A 161 9.97 -21.95 16.16
C LEU A 161 9.67 -23.41 15.80
N SER A 162 9.73 -23.75 14.52
CA SER A 162 9.46 -25.07 14.00
C SER A 162 10.73 -25.90 13.85
N GLN A 163 10.66 -27.18 14.12
CA GLN A 163 11.73 -28.17 13.90
C GLN A 163 12.15 -28.27 12.42
N SER A 164 11.22 -28.08 11.48
CA SER A 164 11.49 -28.14 10.04
C SER A 164 12.25 -26.93 9.49
N SER A 165 12.44 -25.89 10.29
CA SER A 165 13.21 -24.70 9.88
C SER A 165 14.70 -24.96 10.10
N ASP A 166 15.54 -24.54 9.13
CA ASP A 166 16.98 -24.58 9.28
C ASP A 166 17.38 -23.95 10.63
N SER A 167 18.23 -24.60 11.37
CA SER A 167 18.65 -24.18 12.72
C SER A 167 19.35 -22.82 12.73
N ASN A 168 19.82 -22.36 11.58
CA ASN A 168 20.52 -21.08 11.38
C ASN A 168 19.61 -19.90 11.05
N ARG A 169 18.33 -20.17 10.75
CA ARG A 169 17.36 -19.15 10.39
C ARG A 169 16.54 -18.69 11.59
N ILE A 170 16.17 -17.42 11.60
CA ILE A 170 15.28 -16.82 12.61
C ILE A 170 13.82 -17.20 12.33
N PHE A 171 13.38 -17.04 11.09
CA PHE A 171 12.00 -17.29 10.68
C PHE A 171 11.73 -18.77 10.35
N ARG A 172 10.48 -19.18 10.51
CA ARG A 172 9.99 -20.44 9.96
C ARG A 172 10.16 -20.41 8.44
N LYS A 173 10.64 -21.53 7.86
CA LYS A 173 10.91 -21.67 6.43
C LYS A 173 9.66 -21.40 5.59
N GLU A 174 9.84 -20.66 4.50
CA GLU A 174 8.80 -20.33 3.54
C GLU A 174 9.31 -20.54 2.10
N SER A 175 8.42 -20.50 1.10
CA SER A 175 8.84 -20.53 -0.30
C SER A 175 9.70 -19.30 -0.61
N THR A 176 10.74 -19.47 -1.41
CA THR A 176 11.64 -18.40 -1.84
C THR A 176 10.92 -17.22 -2.47
N ARG A 177 9.72 -17.45 -3.05
CA ARG A 177 8.91 -16.42 -3.69
C ARG A 177 8.26 -15.45 -2.68
N SER A 178 7.92 -15.93 -1.49
CA SER A 178 7.24 -15.14 -0.43
C SER A 178 8.19 -14.71 0.68
N ASP A 179 9.44 -15.18 0.67
CA ASP A 179 10.44 -14.99 1.70
C ASP A 179 11.54 -14.02 1.23
N ASN A 180 11.18 -12.76 1.02
CA ASN A 180 12.15 -11.72 0.66
C ASN A 180 12.62 -10.92 1.89
N GLU A 181 13.77 -10.24 1.75
CA GLU A 181 14.39 -9.43 2.81
C GLU A 181 13.45 -8.32 3.33
N ASN A 182 12.74 -7.65 2.43
CA ASN A 182 11.82 -6.59 2.78
C ASN A 182 10.65 -7.09 3.65
N THR A 183 10.10 -8.26 3.31
CA THR A 183 9.02 -8.86 4.11
C THR A 183 9.51 -9.25 5.50
N ARG A 184 10.68 -9.88 5.62
CA ARG A 184 11.24 -10.26 6.93
C ARG A 184 11.55 -9.03 7.78
N THR A 185 12.12 -7.99 7.18
CA THR A 185 12.35 -6.70 7.85
C THR A 185 11.04 -6.08 8.32
N ALA A 186 10.03 -6.04 7.47
CA ALA A 186 8.72 -5.48 7.80
C ALA A 186 8.03 -6.24 8.94
N ILE A 187 8.12 -7.57 9.00
CA ILE A 187 7.58 -8.38 10.09
C ILE A 187 8.27 -7.99 11.42
N ALA A 188 9.60 -7.92 11.43
CA ALA A 188 10.36 -7.58 12.62
C ALA A 188 10.08 -6.14 13.07
N GLU A 189 10.12 -5.19 12.15
CA GLU A 189 9.84 -3.79 12.43
C GLU A 189 8.44 -3.60 13.00
N PHE A 190 7.45 -4.26 12.43
CA PHE A 190 6.09 -4.22 12.91
C PHE A 190 5.97 -4.81 14.33
N LEU A 191 6.46 -6.04 14.55
CA LEU A 191 6.31 -6.74 15.83
C LEU A 191 7.07 -6.07 16.97
N PHE A 192 8.29 -5.60 16.72
CA PHE A 192 9.08 -4.95 17.76
C PHE A 192 8.83 -3.44 17.89
N GLY A 193 7.88 -2.89 17.12
CA GLY A 193 7.52 -1.48 17.17
C GLY A 193 8.69 -0.58 16.74
N LEU A 194 9.41 -0.99 15.70
CA LEU A 194 10.55 -0.25 15.14
C LEU A 194 10.10 0.78 14.10
N ASP A 195 9.00 0.50 13.38
CA ASP A 195 8.38 1.44 12.47
C ASP A 195 7.15 2.06 13.12
N ASP A 196 7.09 3.37 13.08
CA ASP A 196 5.93 4.11 13.53
C ASP A 196 4.97 4.28 12.36
N LEU A 197 3.74 3.80 12.49
CA LEU A 197 2.63 4.05 11.56
C LEU A 197 2.49 5.56 11.25
N GLU A 198 2.90 6.40 12.20
CA GLU A 198 2.95 7.85 12.05
C GLU A 198 3.93 8.26 10.95
N THR A 199 5.14 7.69 10.90
CA THR A 199 6.14 8.00 9.86
C THR A 199 5.60 7.69 8.47
N HIS A 200 4.94 6.54 8.30
CA HIS A 200 4.34 6.17 7.02
C HIS A 200 3.22 7.14 6.62
N SER A 201 2.32 7.48 7.55
CA SER A 201 1.21 8.42 7.26
C SER A 201 1.72 9.82 6.92
N VAL A 202 2.78 10.28 7.61
CA VAL A 202 3.42 11.58 7.35
C VAL A 202 4.10 11.61 5.98
N ARG A 203 4.78 10.51 5.57
CA ARG A 203 5.36 10.39 4.21
C ARG A 203 4.28 10.41 3.13
N GLN A 204 3.17 9.71 3.32
CA GLN A 204 2.04 9.72 2.37
C GLN A 204 1.43 11.12 2.24
N ASN A 205 1.27 11.84 3.35
CA ASN A 205 0.82 13.22 3.33
C ASN A 205 1.81 14.13 2.59
N LEU A 206 3.11 13.98 2.82
CA LEU A 206 4.13 14.74 2.10
C LEU A 206 4.03 14.54 0.59
N LEU A 207 3.92 13.28 0.12
CA LEU A 207 3.74 12.97 -1.30
C LEU A 207 2.48 13.60 -1.91
N LYS A 208 1.39 13.68 -1.13
CA LYS A 208 0.18 14.38 -1.56
C LYS A 208 0.44 15.87 -1.75
N TYR A 209 1.05 16.52 -0.75
CA TYR A 209 1.37 17.95 -0.82
C TYR A 209 2.41 18.28 -1.91
N GLU A 210 3.35 17.38 -2.20
CA GLU A 210 4.29 17.53 -3.32
C GLU A 210 3.56 17.55 -4.68
N ARG A 211 2.57 16.67 -4.87
CA ARG A 211 1.71 16.69 -6.08
C ARG A 211 0.90 17.98 -6.17
N ASP A 212 0.29 18.40 -5.06
CA ASP A 212 -0.50 19.63 -5.02
C ASP A 212 0.37 20.86 -5.33
N TYR A 213 1.63 20.88 -4.87
CA TYR A 213 2.61 21.92 -5.17
C TYR A 213 2.99 21.97 -6.65
N GLU A 214 3.19 20.81 -7.29
CA GLU A 214 3.46 20.70 -8.71
C GLU A 214 2.26 21.15 -9.55
N ASN A 215 1.06 20.70 -9.20
CA ASN A 215 -0.18 21.07 -9.87
C ASN A 215 -0.40 22.60 -9.80
N THR A 216 -0.31 23.17 -8.60
CA THR A 216 -0.43 24.64 -8.42
C THR A 216 0.65 25.40 -9.19
N GLY A 217 1.86 24.84 -9.30
CA GLY A 217 2.94 25.40 -10.11
C GLY A 217 2.66 25.35 -11.62
N THR A 218 1.94 24.33 -12.07
CA THR A 218 1.53 24.20 -13.48
C THR A 218 0.41 25.19 -13.81
N GLU A 219 -0.59 25.29 -12.93
CA GLU A 219 -1.67 26.29 -13.06
C GLU A 219 -1.11 27.71 -13.09
N LEU A 220 -0.19 28.02 -12.21
CA LEU A 220 0.45 29.34 -12.12
C LEU A 220 1.21 29.68 -13.41
N ARG A 221 1.91 28.73 -14.02
CA ARG A 221 2.56 28.93 -15.33
C ARG A 221 1.55 29.22 -16.43
N ALA A 222 0.43 28.48 -16.47
CA ALA A 222 -0.62 28.72 -17.46
C ALA A 222 -1.22 30.12 -17.35
N TYR A 223 -1.46 30.64 -16.13
CA TYR A 223 -1.91 32.02 -15.94
C TYR A 223 -0.87 33.07 -16.33
N PHE A 224 0.43 32.80 -16.07
CA PHE A 224 1.48 33.70 -16.55
C PHE A 224 1.59 33.75 -18.09
N GLU A 225 1.38 32.61 -18.76
CA GLU A 225 1.33 32.56 -20.22
C GLU A 225 0.13 33.33 -20.79
N LEU A 226 -1.03 33.30 -20.13
CA LEU A 226 -2.23 34.08 -20.50
C LEU A 226 -2.05 35.59 -20.30
N LEU A 227 -1.32 36.00 -19.25
CA LEU A 227 -1.04 37.42 -18.99
C LEU A 227 0.00 38.03 -19.96
N GLY A 228 0.75 37.19 -20.69
CA GLY A 228 1.76 37.62 -21.67
C GLY A 228 2.97 38.29 -21.02
N ASN A 229 3.78 38.98 -21.88
CA ASN A 229 5.00 39.67 -21.43
C ASN A 229 4.75 40.98 -20.64
N ASP A 230 3.51 41.28 -20.29
CA ASP A 230 3.13 42.49 -19.56
C ASP A 230 3.35 42.34 -18.03
N SER A 231 4.51 41.86 -17.65
CA SER A 231 4.88 41.59 -16.23
C SER A 231 4.91 42.82 -15.31
N ASN A 232 4.70 44.04 -15.86
CA ASN A 232 4.72 45.31 -15.12
C ASN A 232 3.32 45.89 -14.87
N LEU A 233 2.24 45.25 -15.33
CA LEU A 233 0.88 45.69 -15.09
C LEU A 233 0.44 45.34 -13.68
N THR A 234 0.43 46.33 -12.80
CA THR A 234 -0.19 46.18 -11.47
C THR A 234 -1.71 46.44 -11.59
N VAL A 235 -2.48 45.90 -10.64
CA VAL A 235 -3.94 46.11 -10.57
C VAL A 235 -4.30 47.58 -10.55
N ASP A 236 -3.47 48.45 -9.93
CA ASP A 236 -3.68 49.88 -9.86
C ASP A 236 -3.58 50.54 -11.24
N ILE A 237 -2.57 50.18 -12.04
CA ILE A 237 -2.39 50.67 -13.41
C ILE A 237 -3.57 50.26 -14.31
N ILE A 238 -4.05 49.02 -14.17
CA ILE A 238 -5.19 48.54 -14.94
C ILE A 238 -6.48 49.25 -14.52
N ASN A 239 -6.66 49.56 -13.24
CA ASN A 239 -7.79 50.36 -12.75
C ASN A 239 -7.77 51.79 -13.25
N GLU A 240 -6.60 52.43 -13.36
CA GLU A 240 -6.48 53.76 -14.00
C GLU A 240 -6.88 53.67 -15.46
N LEU A 241 -6.37 52.71 -16.22
CA LEU A 241 -6.75 52.49 -17.62
C LEU A 241 -8.25 52.20 -17.78
N LEU A 242 -8.84 51.43 -16.89
CA LEU A 242 -10.28 51.18 -16.88
C LEU A 242 -11.08 52.46 -16.66
N ASN A 243 -10.67 53.31 -15.72
CA ASN A 243 -11.32 54.61 -15.49
C ASN A 243 -11.22 55.53 -16.71
N GLU A 244 -10.09 55.55 -17.38
CA GLU A 244 -9.94 56.30 -18.66
C GLU A 244 -10.91 55.74 -19.71
N LYS A 245 -10.99 54.42 -19.87
CA LYS A 245 -11.90 53.80 -20.85
C LYS A 245 -13.37 54.02 -20.53
N TYR A 246 -13.76 54.01 -19.25
CA TYR A 246 -15.13 54.37 -18.83
C TYR A 246 -15.45 55.83 -19.09
N THR A 247 -14.49 56.74 -18.93
CA THR A 247 -14.70 58.17 -19.29
C THR A 247 -14.83 58.36 -20.80
N GLU A 248 -14.05 57.62 -21.61
CA GLU A 248 -14.20 57.60 -23.07
C GLU A 248 -15.58 57.06 -23.49
N LEU A 249 -16.02 55.95 -22.87
CA LEU A 249 -17.33 55.34 -23.10
C LEU A 249 -18.48 56.33 -22.79
N SER A 250 -18.39 57.06 -21.67
CA SER A 250 -19.37 58.06 -21.27
C SER A 250 -19.46 59.22 -22.30
N LYS A 251 -18.33 59.61 -22.87
CA LYS A 251 -18.31 60.66 -23.97
C LYS A 251 -18.96 60.11 -25.24
N ILE A 252 -18.76 58.83 -25.56
CA ILE A 252 -19.40 58.19 -26.72
C ILE A 252 -20.92 58.08 -26.50
N ASP A 253 -21.35 57.70 -25.32
CA ASP A 253 -22.78 57.60 -24.96
C ASP A 253 -23.46 59.01 -25.01
N SER A 254 -22.80 60.08 -24.53
CA SER A 254 -23.31 61.42 -24.61
C SER A 254 -23.43 61.92 -26.05
N LYS A 255 -22.46 61.59 -26.93
CA LYS A 255 -22.55 61.88 -28.38
C LYS A 255 -23.71 61.14 -29.03
N LYS A 256 -23.93 59.90 -28.68
CA LYS A 256 -25.06 59.09 -29.16
C LYS A 256 -26.39 59.73 -28.75
N GLU A 257 -26.53 60.16 -27.51
CA GLU A 257 -27.75 60.73 -26.97
C GLU A 257 -28.05 62.08 -27.60
N THR A 258 -27.03 62.92 -27.87
CA THR A 258 -27.21 64.22 -28.60
C THR A 258 -27.68 64.01 -30.04
N LEU A 259 -27.14 62.96 -30.74
CA LEU A 259 -27.60 62.66 -32.10
C LEU A 259 -29.02 62.08 -32.13
N LEU A 260 -29.42 61.32 -31.08
CA LEU A 260 -30.78 60.77 -30.93
C LEU A 260 -31.82 61.88 -30.62
N ARG A 261 -31.44 62.93 -29.85
CA ARG A 261 -32.33 64.07 -29.49
C ARG A 261 -32.50 65.11 -30.58
N SER A 262 -31.64 65.11 -31.59
CA SER A 262 -31.74 66.08 -32.72
C SER A 262 -32.79 65.62 -33.75
N THR A 263 -33.99 65.24 -33.30
CA THR A 263 -35.10 64.87 -34.16
C THR A 263 -36.04 66.05 -34.38
N ASP A 264 -36.05 66.54 -35.59
CA ASP A 264 -37.26 67.18 -36.16
C ASP A 264 -37.36 66.89 -37.66
N ASN A 265 -38.50 66.23 -37.98
CA ASN A 265 -39.10 66.07 -39.31
C ASN A 265 -38.38 65.17 -40.32
N ILE A 266 -38.88 63.93 -40.48
CA ILE A 266 -39.10 63.24 -41.78
C ILE A 266 -39.87 61.91 -41.55
N ASP A 267 -40.72 61.51 -42.50
CA ASP A 267 -41.68 60.40 -42.64
C ASP A 267 -41.44 59.12 -41.87
N ASN A 268 -42.41 58.82 -40.99
CA ASN A 268 -42.21 57.97 -39.81
C ASN A 268 -42.56 56.47 -39.95
N ASN A 269 -42.97 55.86 -41.07
CA ASN A 269 -43.48 54.50 -41.06
C ASN A 269 -42.55 53.45 -41.67
N ASN A 270 -41.72 53.75 -42.65
CA ASN A 270 -40.78 52.73 -43.22
C ASN A 270 -39.46 52.70 -42.46
N GLU A 271 -38.98 53.84 -41.95
CA GLU A 271 -37.75 53.95 -41.18
C GLU A 271 -37.88 53.25 -39.80
N TYR A 272 -39.06 53.32 -39.15
CA TYR A 272 -39.32 52.70 -37.87
C TYR A 272 -39.27 51.18 -37.96
N ASN A 273 -39.81 50.53 -39.02
CA ASN A 273 -39.77 49.14 -39.25
C ASN A 273 -38.35 48.61 -39.59
N LEU A 274 -37.59 49.37 -40.37
CA LEU A 274 -36.18 49.01 -40.65
C LEU A 274 -35.27 49.19 -39.45
N ALA A 275 -35.55 50.14 -38.55
CA ALA A 275 -34.81 50.33 -37.31
C ALA A 275 -35.07 49.18 -36.30
N ILE A 276 -36.30 48.65 -36.25
CA ILE A 276 -36.65 47.45 -35.43
C ILE A 276 -35.94 46.22 -36.01
N GLU A 277 -36.07 45.96 -37.32
CA GLU A 277 -35.43 44.83 -37.99
C GLU A 277 -33.90 44.84 -37.78
N ARG A 278 -33.28 45.99 -37.85
CA ARG A 278 -31.86 46.19 -37.60
C ARG A 278 -31.47 45.87 -36.18
N ASN A 279 -32.24 46.34 -35.21
CA ASN A 279 -31.96 46.06 -33.79
C ASN A 279 -32.09 44.57 -33.47
N ASP A 280 -33.07 43.90 -34.06
CA ASP A 280 -33.23 42.43 -33.95
C ASP A 280 -32.04 41.67 -34.57
N ILE A 281 -31.55 42.11 -35.72
CA ILE A 281 -30.38 41.52 -36.36
C ILE A 281 -29.13 41.72 -35.50
N LEU A 282 -28.92 42.90 -34.93
CA LEU A 282 -27.77 43.18 -34.04
C LEU A 282 -27.80 42.32 -32.79
N LEU A 283 -28.96 42.12 -32.16
CA LEU A 283 -29.12 41.20 -31.01
C LEU A 283 -28.82 39.74 -31.40
N LYS A 284 -29.26 39.31 -32.59
CA LYS A 284 -28.95 37.96 -33.10
C LYS A 284 -27.46 37.80 -33.37
N ILE A 285 -26.81 38.80 -34.02
CA ILE A 285 -25.35 38.79 -34.24
C ILE A 285 -24.60 38.67 -32.92
N GLN A 286 -24.98 39.44 -31.89
CA GLN A 286 -24.36 39.35 -30.56
C GLN A 286 -24.54 37.98 -29.92
N SER A 287 -25.75 37.42 -30.00
CA SER A 287 -26.03 36.06 -29.46
C SER A 287 -25.24 34.96 -30.17
N LEU A 288 -25.12 35.04 -31.50
CA LEU A 288 -24.35 34.09 -32.31
C LEU A 288 -22.85 34.21 -32.04
N THR A 289 -22.32 35.42 -31.92
CA THR A 289 -20.91 35.67 -31.59
C THR A 289 -20.55 35.05 -30.23
N ASN A 290 -21.40 35.25 -29.22
CA ASN A 290 -21.22 34.65 -27.91
C ASN A 290 -21.26 33.09 -27.97
N LYS A 291 -22.20 32.53 -28.77
CA LYS A 291 -22.27 31.07 -28.97
C LYS A 291 -21.01 30.51 -29.64
N ILE A 292 -20.52 31.19 -30.66
CA ILE A 292 -19.28 30.82 -31.36
C ILE A 292 -18.08 30.85 -30.41
N SER A 293 -17.97 31.89 -29.57
CA SER A 293 -16.91 32.01 -28.58
C SER A 293 -16.93 30.85 -27.56
N LEU A 294 -18.13 30.53 -27.03
CA LEU A 294 -18.28 29.38 -26.10
C LEU A 294 -17.90 28.08 -26.76
N LYS A 295 -18.32 27.85 -28.01
CA LYS A 295 -18.01 26.61 -28.74
C LYS A 295 -16.54 26.54 -29.15
N ASN A 296 -15.88 27.64 -29.42
CA ASN A 296 -14.44 27.67 -29.64
C ASN A 296 -13.65 27.28 -28.35
N ASN A 297 -14.08 27.76 -27.19
CA ASN A 297 -13.48 27.36 -25.91
C ASN A 297 -13.65 25.87 -25.64
N GLU A 298 -14.84 25.31 -25.93
CA GLU A 298 -15.11 23.88 -25.82
C GLU A 298 -14.23 23.06 -26.78
N LEU A 299 -14.08 23.51 -28.02
CA LEU A 299 -13.20 22.90 -29.02
C LEU A 299 -11.74 22.92 -28.59
N HIS A 300 -11.29 24.02 -28.00
CA HIS A 300 -9.93 24.18 -27.50
C HIS A 300 -9.67 23.16 -26.35
N SER A 301 -10.61 23.04 -25.42
CA SER A 301 -10.53 22.04 -24.32
C SER A 301 -10.39 20.62 -24.86
N ILE A 302 -11.24 20.23 -25.83
CA ILE A 302 -11.18 18.90 -26.45
C ILE A 302 -9.85 18.68 -27.18
N LYS A 303 -9.35 19.69 -27.91
CA LYS A 303 -8.03 19.60 -28.58
C LYS A 303 -6.89 19.42 -27.59
N THR A 304 -6.94 20.05 -26.44
CA THR A 304 -5.96 19.83 -25.35
C THR A 304 -6.04 18.41 -24.82
N GLU A 305 -7.24 17.90 -24.57
CA GLU A 305 -7.44 16.52 -24.10
C GLU A 305 -6.97 15.47 -25.12
N ILE A 306 -7.15 15.74 -26.42
CA ILE A 306 -6.58 14.91 -27.49
C ILE A 306 -5.05 14.88 -27.40
N GLN A 307 -4.39 16.03 -27.18
CA GLN A 307 -2.94 16.08 -27.05
C GLN A 307 -2.44 15.29 -25.85
N ASP A 308 -3.14 15.37 -24.72
CA ASP A 308 -2.81 14.58 -23.51
C ASP A 308 -2.97 13.09 -23.76
N CYS A 309 -4.05 12.67 -24.39
CA CYS A 309 -4.25 11.26 -24.77
C CYS A 309 -3.20 10.75 -25.77
N LEU A 310 -2.78 11.58 -26.73
CA LEU A 310 -1.70 11.23 -27.67
C LEU A 310 -0.36 11.08 -26.97
N LEU A 311 -0.05 11.95 -26.00
CA LEU A 311 1.16 11.88 -25.18
C LEU A 311 1.16 10.60 -24.32
N PHE A 312 0.03 10.30 -23.70
CA PHE A 312 -0.17 9.06 -22.96
C PHE A 312 0.00 7.82 -23.86
N GLY A 313 -0.57 7.84 -25.05
CA GLY A 313 -0.40 6.78 -26.05
C GLY A 313 1.06 6.55 -26.47
N LYS A 314 1.85 7.63 -26.64
CA LYS A 314 3.30 7.54 -26.89
C LYS A 314 4.02 6.90 -25.71
N ASN A 315 3.66 7.24 -24.48
CA ASN A 315 4.25 6.65 -23.27
C ASN A 315 3.94 5.14 -23.18
N LEU A 316 2.69 4.74 -23.46
CA LEU A 316 2.30 3.34 -23.51
C LEU A 316 3.07 2.56 -24.59
N ALA A 317 3.22 3.15 -25.78
CA ALA A 317 4.01 2.55 -26.87
C ALA A 317 5.48 2.37 -26.49
N TYR A 318 6.08 3.36 -25.82
CA TYR A 318 7.44 3.25 -25.29
C TYR A 318 7.56 2.13 -24.26
N ARG A 319 6.61 2.02 -23.32
CA ARG A 319 6.59 0.95 -22.30
C ARG A 319 6.43 -0.44 -22.94
N LEU A 320 5.57 -0.58 -23.95
CA LEU A 320 5.41 -1.82 -24.71
C LEU A 320 6.70 -2.21 -25.42
N LYS A 321 7.36 -1.24 -26.06
CA LYS A 321 8.65 -1.45 -26.72
C LYS A 321 9.71 -1.91 -25.71
N SER A 322 9.83 -1.20 -24.58
CA SER A 322 10.80 -1.56 -23.51
C SER A 322 10.51 -2.94 -22.92
N LEU A 323 9.24 -3.32 -22.77
CA LEU A 323 8.86 -4.65 -22.29
C LEU A 323 9.27 -5.74 -23.30
N ASN A 324 9.07 -5.53 -24.60
CA ASN A 324 9.48 -6.45 -25.65
C ASN A 324 11.01 -6.56 -25.73
N GLU A 325 11.73 -5.45 -25.69
CA GLU A 325 13.20 -5.41 -25.68
C GLU A 325 13.76 -6.13 -24.44
N SER A 326 13.12 -5.98 -23.29
CA SER A 326 13.47 -6.72 -22.06
C SER A 326 13.27 -8.22 -22.22
N GLN A 327 12.21 -8.66 -22.89
CA GLN A 327 11.97 -10.07 -23.17
C GLN A 327 13.00 -10.64 -24.17
N GLU A 328 13.30 -9.89 -25.23
CA GLU A 328 14.32 -10.31 -26.21
C GLU A 328 15.70 -10.39 -25.56
N THR A 329 16.04 -9.43 -24.72
CA THR A 329 17.28 -9.42 -23.94
C THR A 329 17.35 -10.63 -23.01
N TYR A 330 16.23 -10.92 -22.30
CA TYR A 330 16.14 -12.10 -21.43
C TYR A 330 16.35 -13.41 -22.22
N LYS A 331 15.66 -13.57 -23.36
CA LYS A 331 15.82 -14.73 -24.24
C LYS A 331 17.22 -14.82 -24.86
N GLY A 332 17.86 -13.67 -25.11
CA GLY A 332 19.21 -13.58 -25.60
C GLY A 332 20.26 -13.96 -24.57
N LEU A 333 20.06 -13.51 -23.32
CA LEU A 333 20.96 -13.82 -22.20
C LEU A 333 20.89 -15.28 -21.76
N ASP A 334 19.73 -15.92 -21.90
CA ASP A 334 19.53 -17.35 -21.59
C ASP A 334 20.37 -18.28 -22.50
N ARG A 335 20.85 -17.76 -23.63
CA ARG A 335 21.71 -18.50 -24.61
C ARG A 335 23.20 -18.17 -24.50
N ILE A 336 23.58 -17.24 -23.63
CA ILE A 336 24.98 -16.83 -23.45
C ILE A 336 25.58 -17.62 -22.30
N SER A 337 26.56 -18.49 -22.60
CA SER A 337 27.41 -19.11 -21.59
C SER A 337 28.47 -18.11 -21.16
N PHE A 338 28.51 -17.79 -19.88
CA PHE A 338 29.55 -16.93 -19.32
C PHE A 338 30.66 -17.79 -18.73
N GLU A 339 31.90 -17.66 -19.24
CA GLU A 339 33.08 -18.29 -18.64
C GLU A 339 33.51 -17.57 -17.36
N TYR A 340 33.24 -16.26 -17.28
CA TYR A 340 33.56 -15.40 -16.14
C TYR A 340 32.34 -14.55 -15.76
N CYS A 341 32.16 -14.28 -14.46
CA CYS A 341 31.12 -13.36 -14.00
C CYS A 341 31.37 -11.95 -14.56
N PRO A 342 30.44 -11.34 -15.29
CA PRO A 342 30.65 -10.02 -15.91
C PRO A 342 30.79 -8.88 -14.86
N CYS A 343 30.44 -9.12 -13.60
CA CYS A 343 30.54 -8.13 -12.54
C CYS A 343 31.87 -8.21 -11.76
N CYS A 344 32.33 -9.43 -11.40
CA CYS A 344 33.53 -9.61 -10.57
C CYS A 344 34.67 -10.39 -11.24
N LEU A 345 34.52 -10.81 -12.51
CA LEU A 345 35.47 -11.55 -13.31
C LEU A 345 35.96 -12.88 -12.68
N THR A 346 35.21 -13.43 -11.75
CA THR A 346 35.51 -14.75 -11.19
C THR A 346 35.08 -15.84 -12.18
N PRO A 347 35.92 -16.90 -12.43
CA PRO A 347 35.56 -17.97 -13.34
C PRO A 347 34.32 -18.73 -12.81
N ILE A 348 33.39 -19.03 -13.71
CA ILE A 348 32.16 -19.80 -13.41
C ILE A 348 32.48 -21.25 -13.80
N SER A 349 32.52 -22.17 -12.81
CA SER A 349 32.85 -23.58 -13.05
C SER A 349 31.67 -24.31 -13.68
N GLU A 350 31.95 -25.14 -14.71
CA GLU A 350 30.96 -25.92 -15.45
C GLU A 350 30.24 -27.00 -14.60
N HIS A 351 30.77 -27.36 -13.42
CA HIS A 351 30.21 -28.39 -12.57
C HIS A 351 29.01 -27.96 -11.72
N ASP A 352 28.65 -26.67 -11.76
CA ASP A 352 27.54 -26.11 -10.97
C ASP A 352 26.25 -25.85 -11.78
N ASN A 353 26.20 -26.32 -13.02
CA ASN A 353 24.98 -26.21 -13.84
C ASN A 353 23.95 -27.27 -13.42
N THR A 354 23.12 -26.92 -12.44
CA THR A 354 21.83 -27.59 -12.26
C THR A 354 20.91 -27.09 -13.38
N ASP A 355 20.25 -28.01 -14.07
CA ASP A 355 19.40 -27.79 -15.26
C ASP A 355 18.25 -26.75 -15.10
N SER A 356 18.15 -26.05 -13.98
CA SER A 356 17.05 -25.12 -13.65
C SER A 356 17.47 -23.79 -12.98
N GLY A 357 18.77 -23.44 -12.97
CA GLY A 357 19.26 -22.24 -12.27
C GLY A 357 19.93 -21.22 -13.18
N CYS A 358 19.88 -19.92 -12.83
CA CYS A 358 20.61 -18.87 -13.51
C CYS A 358 22.12 -19.11 -13.41
N ALA A 359 22.84 -19.10 -14.53
CA ALA A 359 24.28 -19.32 -14.57
C ALA A 359 25.09 -18.31 -13.74
N LEU A 360 24.57 -17.08 -13.55
CA LEU A 360 25.23 -16.01 -12.83
C LEU A 360 24.91 -15.99 -11.33
N CYS A 361 23.63 -16.01 -10.96
CA CYS A 361 23.21 -15.82 -9.55
C CYS A 361 22.76 -17.11 -8.87
N LYS A 362 22.78 -18.25 -9.58
CA LYS A 362 22.37 -19.58 -9.08
C LYS A 362 20.92 -19.66 -8.56
N SER A 363 20.11 -18.61 -8.72
CA SER A 363 18.70 -18.67 -8.36
C SER A 363 17.92 -19.54 -9.32
N THR A 364 17.05 -20.38 -8.80
CA THR A 364 16.12 -21.20 -9.60
C THR A 364 15.17 -20.29 -10.38
N VAL A 365 15.27 -20.32 -11.70
CA VAL A 365 14.41 -19.55 -12.60
C VAL A 365 13.20 -20.40 -12.95
N ASN A 366 12.03 -20.03 -12.45
CA ASN A 366 10.78 -20.65 -12.86
C ASN A 366 10.27 -19.91 -14.11
N ASN A 367 10.68 -20.39 -15.30
CA ASN A 367 10.40 -19.78 -16.60
C ASN A 367 8.89 -19.56 -16.81
N SER A 368 8.04 -20.50 -16.37
CA SER A 368 6.57 -20.37 -16.49
C SER A 368 6.01 -19.13 -15.77
N SER A 369 6.54 -18.79 -14.62
CA SER A 369 6.03 -17.65 -13.84
C SER A 369 6.52 -16.28 -14.33
N LEU A 370 7.65 -16.23 -15.01
CA LEU A 370 8.14 -14.99 -15.64
C LEU A 370 7.39 -14.75 -16.96
N GLU A 371 7.13 -15.78 -17.73
CA GLU A 371 6.30 -15.69 -18.93
C GLU A 371 4.86 -15.29 -18.62
N GLU A 372 4.25 -15.84 -17.56
CA GLU A 372 2.91 -15.44 -17.11
C GLU A 372 2.84 -13.95 -16.74
N LYS A 373 3.79 -13.45 -15.94
CA LYS A 373 3.87 -12.04 -15.58
C LYS A 373 4.12 -11.12 -16.76
N TYR A 374 4.94 -11.56 -17.71
CA TYR A 374 5.19 -10.82 -18.93
C TYR A 374 3.91 -10.71 -19.75
N ILE A 375 3.20 -11.84 -19.96
CA ILE A 375 1.94 -11.89 -20.70
C ILE A 375 0.88 -11.01 -19.99
N GLU A 376 0.79 -11.06 -18.67
CA GLU A 376 -0.13 -10.23 -17.89
C GLU A 376 0.17 -8.73 -18.09
N SER A 377 1.44 -8.31 -17.96
CA SER A 377 1.86 -6.92 -18.17
C SER A 377 1.64 -6.47 -19.62
N LEU A 378 1.91 -7.33 -20.59
CA LEU A 378 1.70 -7.05 -22.00
C LEU A 378 0.20 -6.87 -22.32
N ASN A 379 -0.65 -7.76 -21.79
CA ASN A 379 -2.09 -7.69 -21.96
C ASN A 379 -2.67 -6.41 -21.32
N GLU A 380 -2.19 -6.03 -20.14
CA GLU A 380 -2.62 -4.81 -19.47
C GLU A 380 -2.25 -3.55 -20.27
N LEU A 381 -0.99 -3.44 -20.72
CA LEU A 381 -0.55 -2.30 -21.52
C LEU A 381 -1.28 -2.23 -22.88
N GLN A 382 -1.52 -3.37 -23.53
CA GLN A 382 -2.30 -3.43 -24.76
C GLN A 382 -3.77 -3.05 -24.53
N TYR A 383 -4.35 -3.46 -23.40
CA TYR A 383 -5.70 -3.05 -23.04
C TYR A 383 -5.78 -1.54 -22.83
N GLN A 384 -4.85 -0.96 -22.06
CA GLN A 384 -4.77 0.49 -21.85
C GLN A 384 -4.60 1.24 -23.17
N GLN A 385 -3.76 0.74 -24.08
CA GLN A 385 -3.57 1.34 -25.41
C GLN A 385 -4.86 1.30 -26.24
N ARG A 386 -5.59 0.18 -26.25
CA ARG A 386 -6.88 0.07 -26.95
C ARG A 386 -7.93 1.01 -26.38
N GLN A 387 -7.98 1.16 -25.05
CA GLN A 387 -8.93 2.08 -24.41
C GLN A 387 -8.58 3.53 -24.74
N ASN A 388 -7.30 3.89 -24.67
CA ASN A 388 -6.84 5.23 -25.01
C ASN A 388 -7.16 5.58 -26.48
N ASN A 389 -6.95 4.65 -27.42
CA ASN A 389 -7.30 4.87 -28.82
C ASN A 389 -8.82 5.10 -29.01
N LYS A 390 -9.67 4.34 -28.30
CA LYS A 390 -11.13 4.55 -28.33
C LYS A 390 -11.52 5.92 -27.77
N ILE A 391 -10.84 6.42 -26.76
CA ILE A 391 -11.06 7.77 -26.21
C ILE A 391 -10.68 8.79 -27.25
N ILE A 392 -9.51 8.65 -27.87
CA ILE A 392 -9.02 9.53 -28.93
C ILE A 392 -10.03 9.60 -30.09
N GLU A 393 -10.53 8.46 -30.58
CA GLU A 393 -11.53 8.42 -31.65
C GLU A 393 -12.81 9.17 -31.29
N LYS A 394 -13.31 9.00 -30.05
CA LYS A 394 -14.47 9.74 -29.56
C LYS A 394 -14.22 11.24 -29.48
N LEU A 395 -13.05 11.65 -28.98
CA LEU A 395 -12.68 13.06 -28.88
C LEU A 395 -12.55 13.71 -30.26
N TYR A 396 -11.96 13.01 -31.25
CA TYR A 396 -11.90 13.50 -32.63
C TYR A 396 -13.30 13.65 -33.23
N SER A 397 -14.19 12.69 -33.05
CA SER A 397 -15.58 12.77 -33.51
C SER A 397 -16.31 13.96 -32.88
N SER A 398 -16.07 14.20 -31.59
CA SER A 398 -16.65 15.35 -30.87
C SER A 398 -16.09 16.68 -31.39
N ALA A 399 -14.78 16.74 -31.63
CA ALA A 399 -14.13 17.95 -32.19
C ALA A 399 -14.66 18.26 -33.59
N GLU A 400 -14.78 17.26 -34.46
CA GLU A 400 -15.32 17.41 -35.81
C GLU A 400 -16.78 17.90 -35.82
N TYR A 401 -17.60 17.35 -34.92
CA TYR A 401 -18.98 17.80 -34.72
C TYR A 401 -19.04 19.28 -34.31
N ILE A 402 -18.23 19.69 -33.33
CA ILE A 402 -18.20 21.09 -32.87
C ILE A 402 -17.66 22.00 -33.94
N GLU A 403 -16.61 21.61 -34.68
CA GLU A 403 -16.08 22.39 -35.81
C GLU A 403 -17.14 22.56 -36.92
N GLY A 404 -17.90 21.53 -37.22
CA GLY A 404 -19.04 21.59 -38.13
C GLY A 404 -20.10 22.58 -37.68
N TYR A 405 -20.47 22.49 -36.40
CA TYR A 405 -21.44 23.43 -35.80
C TYR A 405 -20.98 24.87 -35.78
N ILE A 406 -19.71 25.13 -35.48
CA ILE A 406 -19.11 26.46 -35.55
C ILE A 406 -19.19 27.02 -36.97
N LYS A 407 -18.91 26.21 -38.02
CA LYS A 407 -19.04 26.63 -39.43
C LYS A 407 -20.46 26.99 -39.81
N GLU A 408 -21.46 26.26 -39.30
CA GLU A 408 -22.88 26.59 -39.53
C GLU A 408 -23.24 27.94 -38.89
N LEU A 409 -22.85 28.16 -37.62
CA LEU A 409 -23.07 29.42 -36.93
C LEU A 409 -22.35 30.58 -37.62
N GLN A 410 -21.15 30.35 -38.17
CA GLN A 410 -20.41 31.37 -38.93
C GLN A 410 -21.13 31.75 -40.23
N LYS A 411 -21.70 30.78 -40.96
CA LYS A 411 -22.50 31.03 -42.15
C LYS A 411 -23.77 31.84 -41.83
N GLU A 412 -24.44 31.50 -40.73
CA GLU A 412 -25.60 32.26 -40.25
C GLU A 412 -25.21 33.69 -39.90
N LEU A 413 -24.09 33.86 -39.21
CA LEU A 413 -23.53 35.17 -38.86
C LEU A 413 -23.22 36.01 -40.11
N GLU A 414 -22.60 35.40 -41.13
CA GLU A 414 -22.31 36.06 -42.41
C GLU A 414 -23.59 36.49 -43.14
N SER A 415 -24.62 35.64 -43.13
CA SER A 415 -25.91 35.99 -43.76
C SER A 415 -26.57 37.20 -43.07
N LEU A 416 -26.48 37.26 -41.72
CA LEU A 416 -27.00 38.38 -40.95
C LEU A 416 -26.19 39.67 -41.19
N HIS A 417 -24.88 39.56 -41.34
CA HIS A 417 -24.04 40.71 -41.71
C HIS A 417 -24.36 41.24 -43.10
N ASN A 418 -24.59 40.36 -44.08
CA ASN A 418 -25.00 40.74 -45.42
C ASN A 418 -26.36 41.45 -45.41
N ARG A 419 -27.32 40.93 -44.63
CA ARG A 419 -28.63 41.54 -44.47
C ARG A 419 -28.53 42.93 -43.79
N LEU A 420 -27.69 43.04 -42.77
CA LEU A 420 -27.40 44.32 -42.10
C LEU A 420 -26.78 45.34 -43.06
N PHE A 421 -25.90 44.87 -43.96
CA PHE A 421 -25.30 45.71 -44.99
C PHE A 421 -26.35 46.23 -45.99
N GLU A 422 -27.28 45.38 -46.45
CA GLU A 422 -28.40 45.78 -47.32
C GLU A 422 -29.28 46.86 -46.66
N ILE A 423 -29.63 46.67 -45.36
CA ILE A 423 -30.42 47.66 -44.61
C ILE A 423 -29.65 48.98 -44.46
N ASN A 424 -28.34 48.94 -44.25
CA ASN A 424 -27.50 50.11 -44.11
C ASN A 424 -27.30 50.92 -45.43
N LEU A 425 -27.40 50.24 -46.60
CA LEU A 425 -27.34 50.96 -47.91
C LEU A 425 -28.55 51.82 -48.17
N VAL A 426 -29.68 51.60 -47.53
CA VAL A 426 -30.93 52.39 -47.68
C VAL A 426 -31.04 53.54 -46.67
N SER A 427 -30.12 53.61 -45.68
CA SER A 427 -30.24 54.48 -44.54
C SER A 427 -29.50 55.83 -44.73
N ASN A 428 -30.12 56.92 -44.20
CA ASN A 428 -29.65 58.27 -44.23
C ASN A 428 -28.30 58.50 -43.50
N TYR A 429 -27.57 59.56 -43.86
CA TYR A 429 -26.29 60.00 -43.28
C TYR A 429 -26.23 59.96 -41.73
N ARG A 430 -27.37 60.17 -41.07
CA ARG A 430 -27.53 60.15 -39.63
C ARG A 430 -27.40 58.69 -39.06
N GLU A 431 -27.95 57.68 -39.71
CA GLU A 431 -27.85 56.29 -39.29
C GLU A 431 -26.42 55.77 -39.48
N LEU A 432 -25.71 56.18 -40.50
CA LEU A 432 -24.29 55.89 -40.66
C LEU A 432 -23.46 56.46 -39.50
N ALA A 433 -23.79 57.68 -39.03
CA ALA A 433 -23.14 58.31 -37.88
C ALA A 433 -23.46 57.56 -36.58
N ILE A 434 -24.72 57.11 -36.37
CA ILE A 434 -25.11 56.30 -35.20
C ILE A 434 -24.43 54.89 -35.25
N THR A 435 -24.31 54.28 -36.42
CA THR A 435 -23.63 53.02 -36.60
C THR A 435 -22.15 53.10 -36.21
N SER A 436 -21.47 54.13 -36.72
CA SER A 436 -20.07 54.38 -36.38
C SER A 436 -19.86 54.55 -34.86
N ILE A 437 -20.78 55.27 -34.19
CA ILE A 437 -20.73 55.47 -32.74
C ILE A 437 -21.00 54.15 -31.99
N VAL A 438 -21.90 53.29 -32.48
CA VAL A 438 -22.18 51.98 -31.87
C VAL A 438 -20.99 51.04 -32.06
N GLU A 439 -20.34 51.08 -33.21
CA GLU A 439 -19.11 50.31 -33.45
C GLU A 439 -17.97 50.75 -32.52
N GLU A 440 -17.76 52.06 -32.39
CA GLU A 440 -16.77 52.65 -31.49
C GLU A 440 -17.06 52.27 -30.02
N ARG A 441 -18.33 52.33 -29.60
CA ARG A 441 -18.79 51.90 -28.28
C ARG A 441 -18.51 50.42 -28.03
N THR A 442 -18.81 49.58 -29.00
CA THR A 442 -18.61 48.10 -28.88
C THR A 442 -17.12 47.77 -28.77
N ALA A 443 -16.28 48.43 -29.57
CA ALA A 443 -14.83 48.27 -29.46
C ALA A 443 -14.31 48.64 -28.06
N LYS A 444 -14.82 49.76 -27.48
CA LYS A 444 -14.44 50.17 -26.12
C LYS A 444 -14.92 49.20 -25.04
N LEU A 445 -16.11 48.61 -25.17
CA LEU A 445 -16.60 47.59 -24.25
C LEU A 445 -15.73 46.33 -24.30
N ILE A 446 -15.26 45.91 -25.48
CA ILE A 446 -14.34 44.79 -25.63
C ILE A 446 -13.00 45.09 -24.91
N GLU A 447 -12.46 46.30 -25.07
CA GLU A 447 -11.24 46.73 -24.37
C GLU A 447 -11.43 46.70 -22.85
N ILE A 448 -12.57 47.20 -22.33
CA ILE A 448 -12.92 47.19 -20.90
C ILE A 448 -13.02 45.76 -20.38
N ASN A 449 -13.75 44.87 -21.07
CA ASN A 449 -13.88 43.48 -20.67
C ASN A 449 -12.51 42.76 -20.63
N SER A 450 -11.66 43.02 -21.64
CA SER A 450 -10.30 42.45 -21.66
C SER A 450 -9.44 42.92 -20.48
N LEU A 451 -9.59 44.20 -20.05
CA LEU A 451 -8.88 44.71 -18.87
C LEU A 451 -9.43 44.10 -17.56
N GLN A 452 -10.75 43.90 -17.47
CA GLN A 452 -11.36 43.20 -16.32
C GLN A 452 -10.91 41.76 -16.21
N ASP A 453 -10.86 41.01 -17.32
CA ASP A 453 -10.36 39.64 -17.36
C ASP A 453 -8.89 39.57 -16.90
N LYS A 454 -8.08 40.60 -17.23
CA LYS A 454 -6.69 40.68 -16.74
C LYS A 454 -6.62 40.88 -15.22
N ILE A 455 -7.48 41.71 -14.62
CA ILE A 455 -7.56 41.90 -13.16
C ILE A 455 -7.91 40.58 -12.47
N ASP A 456 -8.93 39.87 -12.98
CA ASP A 456 -9.36 38.59 -12.44
C ASP A 456 -8.23 37.54 -12.52
N SER A 457 -7.45 37.58 -13.60
CA SER A 457 -6.30 36.70 -13.78
C SER A 457 -5.16 37.02 -12.81
N ILE A 458 -4.88 38.30 -12.54
CA ILE A 458 -3.87 38.73 -11.55
C ILE A 458 -4.31 38.29 -10.13
N ALA A 459 -5.58 38.48 -9.76
CA ALA A 459 -6.10 38.07 -8.47
C ALA A 459 -5.97 36.55 -8.27
N LYS A 460 -6.22 35.75 -9.33
CA LYS A 460 -6.01 34.29 -9.28
C LYS A 460 -4.54 33.91 -9.14
N VAL A 461 -3.63 34.64 -9.81
CA VAL A 461 -2.18 34.41 -9.66
C VAL A 461 -1.73 34.64 -8.23
N ASP A 462 -2.21 35.67 -7.56
CA ASP A 462 -1.84 35.99 -6.17
C ASP A 462 -2.44 34.95 -5.19
N ASP A 463 -3.67 34.49 -5.42
CA ASP A 463 -4.27 33.38 -4.65
C ASP A 463 -3.47 32.08 -4.82
N LEU A 464 -3.09 31.74 -6.05
CA LEU A 464 -2.27 30.55 -6.34
C LEU A 464 -0.87 30.65 -5.74
N LYS A 465 -0.23 31.82 -5.76
CA LYS A 465 1.05 32.05 -5.07
C LYS A 465 0.92 31.82 -3.57
N SER A 466 -0.11 32.41 -2.94
CA SER A 466 -0.38 32.25 -1.52
C SER A 466 -0.64 30.77 -1.17
N LYS A 467 -1.46 30.07 -1.93
CA LYS A 467 -1.70 28.63 -1.77
C LYS A 467 -0.41 27.82 -1.89
N ARG A 468 0.44 28.14 -2.87
CA ARG A 468 1.72 27.46 -3.09
C ARG A 468 2.69 27.67 -1.93
N GLU A 469 2.73 28.89 -1.36
CA GLU A 469 3.52 29.17 -0.16
C GLU A 469 3.02 28.38 1.06
N ASP A 470 1.72 28.29 1.24
CA ASP A 470 1.14 27.51 2.35
C ASP A 470 1.39 26.00 2.18
N ILE A 471 1.30 25.48 0.96
CA ILE A 471 1.68 24.09 0.65
C ILE A 471 3.16 23.89 0.97
N ALA A 472 4.05 24.81 0.56
CA ALA A 472 5.48 24.72 0.85
C ALA A 472 5.78 24.71 2.36
N LYS A 473 5.09 25.54 3.15
CA LYS A 473 5.18 25.53 4.61
C LYS A 473 4.73 24.20 5.23
N GLN A 474 3.66 23.59 4.70
CA GLN A 474 3.21 22.28 5.16
C GLN A 474 4.21 21.17 4.81
N MET A 475 4.76 21.20 3.59
CA MET A 475 5.80 20.24 3.18
C MET A 475 7.03 20.31 4.10
N GLU A 476 7.47 21.51 4.46
CA GLU A 476 8.61 21.69 5.37
C GLU A 476 8.31 21.14 6.78
N LYS A 477 7.09 21.36 7.30
CA LYS A 477 6.64 20.76 8.56
C LYS A 477 6.65 19.23 8.48
N PHE A 478 6.18 18.63 7.38
CA PHE A 478 6.20 17.18 7.22
C PHE A 478 7.63 16.64 7.09
N ARG A 479 8.52 17.30 6.34
CA ARG A 479 9.94 16.94 6.24
C ARG A 479 10.64 16.97 7.61
N SER A 480 10.47 18.05 8.36
CA SER A 480 11.00 18.17 9.73
C SER A 480 10.43 17.09 10.64
N ARG A 481 9.13 16.78 10.52
CA ARG A 481 8.49 15.70 11.29
C ARG A 481 9.06 14.33 10.93
N ILE A 482 9.27 14.04 9.64
CA ILE A 482 9.90 12.79 9.18
C ILE A 482 11.30 12.65 9.77
N THR A 483 12.14 13.68 9.67
CA THR A 483 13.51 13.65 10.24
C THR A 483 13.50 13.38 11.74
N ALA A 484 12.57 14.00 12.48
CA ALA A 484 12.44 13.77 13.92
C ALA A 484 11.97 12.34 14.24
N LEU A 485 11.04 11.80 13.46
CA LEU A 485 10.54 10.43 13.60
C LEU A 485 11.63 9.41 13.23
N GLU A 486 12.38 9.63 12.16
CA GLU A 486 13.50 8.77 11.76
C GLU A 486 14.60 8.73 12.84
N ALA A 487 14.93 9.87 13.44
CA ALA A 487 15.88 9.91 14.57
C ALA A 487 15.35 9.14 15.80
N LYS A 488 14.04 9.26 16.09
CA LYS A 488 13.37 8.50 17.15
C LYS A 488 13.39 7.00 16.83
N ASN A 489 13.07 6.62 15.59
CA ASN A 489 13.05 5.23 15.16
C ASN A 489 14.45 4.61 15.18
N LYS A 490 15.49 5.35 14.80
CA LYS A 490 16.88 4.89 14.93
C LYS A 490 17.24 4.57 16.37
N ARG A 491 16.94 5.47 17.33
CA ARG A 491 17.16 5.22 18.77
C ARG A 491 16.33 4.02 19.26
N ARG A 492 15.09 3.91 18.80
CA ARG A 492 14.24 2.77 19.14
C ARG A 492 14.84 1.46 18.61
N LYS A 493 15.33 1.45 17.38
CA LYS A 493 15.98 0.30 16.76
C LYS A 493 17.21 -0.14 17.56
N GLU A 494 18.09 0.79 17.88
CA GLU A 494 19.26 0.54 18.71
C GLU A 494 18.87 -0.07 20.07
N TYR A 495 17.87 0.49 20.74
CA TYR A 495 17.37 -0.02 22.01
C TYR A 495 16.83 -1.45 21.89
N VAL A 496 15.97 -1.73 20.88
CA VAL A 496 15.38 -3.06 20.69
C VAL A 496 16.46 -4.11 20.41
N TYR A 497 17.35 -3.85 19.46
CA TYR A 497 18.43 -4.79 19.13
C TYR A 497 19.37 -5.03 20.32
N SER A 498 19.71 -3.98 21.04
CA SER A 498 20.47 -4.04 22.27
C SER A 498 19.82 -4.96 23.31
N LYS A 499 18.53 -4.78 23.58
CA LYS A 499 17.78 -5.60 24.55
C LYS A 499 17.58 -7.04 24.10
N LEU A 500 17.28 -7.26 22.82
CA LEU A 500 17.19 -8.63 22.28
C LEU A 500 18.53 -9.36 22.38
N SER A 501 19.63 -8.68 22.08
CA SER A 501 20.98 -9.24 22.24
C SER A 501 21.30 -9.51 23.70
N GLU A 502 20.99 -8.60 24.62
CA GLU A 502 21.17 -8.76 26.07
C GLU A 502 20.43 -10.01 26.59
N PHE A 503 19.13 -10.12 26.29
CA PHE A 503 18.33 -11.25 26.77
C PHE A 503 18.77 -12.59 26.15
N SER A 504 19.08 -12.61 24.86
CA SER A 504 19.48 -13.85 24.19
C SER A 504 20.86 -14.33 24.63
N THR A 505 21.84 -13.44 24.82
CA THR A 505 23.17 -13.81 25.30
C THR A 505 23.13 -14.24 26.78
N PHE A 506 22.34 -13.58 27.62
CA PHE A 506 22.12 -13.99 29.01
C PHE A 506 21.57 -15.43 29.10
N ILE A 507 20.62 -15.80 28.22
CA ILE A 507 20.09 -17.17 28.19
C ILE A 507 21.16 -18.17 27.72
N LEU A 508 21.98 -17.80 26.72
CA LEU A 508 23.06 -18.65 26.21
C LEU A 508 24.17 -18.91 27.23
N GLU A 509 24.47 -17.94 28.09
CA GLU A 509 25.47 -18.08 29.16
C GLU A 509 25.14 -19.27 30.10
N GLY A 510 23.84 -19.56 30.28
CA GLY A 510 23.36 -20.68 31.08
C GLY A 510 23.40 -22.04 30.37
N ASP A 511 23.79 -22.15 29.11
CA ASP A 511 23.85 -23.40 28.38
C ASP A 511 24.93 -24.35 28.97
N SER A 512 24.56 -25.61 29.24
CA SER A 512 25.45 -26.63 29.74
C SER A 512 26.37 -27.25 28.68
N GLY A 513 26.25 -26.82 27.41
CA GLY A 513 27.10 -27.32 26.32
C GLY A 513 28.55 -26.80 26.41
N ASN A 514 29.42 -27.42 25.62
CA ASN A 514 30.85 -27.09 25.57
C ASN A 514 31.16 -25.91 24.62
N GLU A 515 30.16 -25.13 24.26
CA GLU A 515 30.36 -23.98 23.34
C GLU A 515 30.87 -22.76 24.13
N GLU A 516 32.18 -22.59 24.16
CA GLU A 516 32.83 -21.48 24.88
C GLU A 516 32.33 -20.11 24.42
N LEU A 517 31.99 -19.99 23.12
CA LEU A 517 31.49 -18.73 22.57
C LEU A 517 30.13 -18.33 23.13
N PHE A 518 29.34 -19.25 23.66
CA PHE A 518 28.07 -18.94 24.33
C PHE A 518 28.31 -18.30 25.70
N LYS A 519 29.35 -18.75 26.42
CA LYS A 519 29.72 -18.24 27.74
C LYS A 519 30.40 -16.87 27.66
N THR A 520 31.07 -16.57 26.55
CA THR A 520 31.76 -15.30 26.31
C THR A 520 30.98 -14.32 25.46
N ALA A 521 29.79 -14.72 24.98
CA ALA A 521 28.95 -13.86 24.17
C ALA A 521 28.45 -12.65 24.98
N THR A 522 28.64 -11.47 24.41
CA THR A 522 28.17 -10.21 24.99
C THR A 522 27.15 -9.57 24.05
N GLN A 523 26.43 -8.61 24.57
CA GLN A 523 25.53 -7.80 23.75
C GLN A 523 26.23 -7.21 22.51
N LEU A 524 27.50 -6.79 22.65
CA LEU A 524 28.29 -6.19 21.56
C LEU A 524 28.75 -7.21 20.51
N SER A 525 28.86 -8.49 20.88
CA SER A 525 29.25 -9.57 19.97
C SER A 525 28.06 -10.23 19.26
N SER A 526 26.85 -9.75 19.53
CA SER A 526 25.59 -10.29 19.01
C SER A 526 25.00 -9.36 17.97
N GLU A 527 24.82 -9.85 16.74
CA GLU A 527 24.21 -9.12 15.63
C GLU A 527 23.01 -9.90 15.09
N ILE A 528 21.82 -9.33 15.26
CA ILE A 528 20.58 -9.87 14.74
C ILE A 528 20.26 -9.19 13.42
N ASP A 529 20.21 -9.95 12.32
CA ASP A 529 19.89 -9.46 10.97
C ASP A 529 18.61 -10.14 10.46
N PHE A 530 17.47 -9.51 10.70
CA PHE A 530 16.18 -10.01 10.25
C PHE A 530 16.07 -10.05 8.72
N ALA A 531 16.67 -9.10 8.01
CA ALA A 531 16.63 -9.05 6.54
C ALA A 531 17.28 -10.31 5.95
N LYS A 532 18.47 -10.66 6.42
CA LYS A 532 19.22 -11.84 5.97
C LYS A 532 18.83 -13.12 6.71
N ASP A 533 17.83 -13.05 7.59
CA ASP A 533 17.31 -14.20 8.34
C ASP A 533 18.40 -14.94 9.15
N ARG A 534 19.27 -14.18 9.83
CA ARG A 534 20.40 -14.75 10.54
C ARG A 534 20.70 -14.00 11.85
N TRP A 535 21.30 -14.72 12.79
CA TRP A 535 21.84 -14.18 14.03
C TRP A 535 23.32 -14.57 14.16
N LEU A 536 24.19 -13.58 14.21
CA LEU A 536 25.63 -13.76 14.40
C LEU A 536 25.98 -13.59 15.88
N LEU A 537 26.83 -14.47 16.37
CA LEU A 537 27.50 -14.34 17.67
C LEU A 537 29.00 -14.41 17.41
N ASN A 538 29.76 -13.42 17.85
CA ASN A 538 31.18 -13.33 17.58
C ASN A 538 31.50 -13.55 16.06
N GLU A 539 30.73 -12.86 15.20
CA GLU A 539 30.84 -12.94 13.72
C GLU A 539 30.49 -14.32 13.10
N ARG A 540 30.08 -15.31 13.90
CA ARG A 540 29.71 -16.66 13.43
C ARG A 540 28.20 -16.83 13.34
N VAL A 541 27.74 -17.43 12.23
CA VAL A 541 26.34 -17.81 12.04
C VAL A 541 26.11 -19.26 12.47
N ASN A 542 27.02 -20.16 12.08
CA ASN A 542 26.86 -21.59 12.22
C ASN A 542 27.67 -22.16 13.38
N TYR A 543 27.05 -23.00 14.12
CA TYR A 543 27.59 -23.81 15.21
C TYR A 543 27.25 -25.30 14.96
N SER A 544 27.54 -26.18 15.91
CA SER A 544 27.05 -27.56 15.84
C SER A 544 25.49 -27.56 15.85
N ASP A 545 24.87 -28.60 15.28
CA ASP A 545 23.40 -28.63 15.15
C ASP A 545 22.70 -28.49 16.51
N SER A 546 23.20 -29.16 17.54
CA SER A 546 22.67 -29.00 18.90
C SER A 546 22.85 -27.60 19.48
N SER A 547 23.98 -26.93 19.19
CA SER A 547 24.24 -25.53 19.59
C SER A 547 23.37 -24.54 18.84
N ASN A 548 23.13 -24.76 17.54
CA ASN A 548 22.23 -23.93 16.76
C ASN A 548 20.78 -23.99 17.27
N VAL A 549 20.32 -25.16 17.76
CA VAL A 549 19.00 -25.29 18.39
C VAL A 549 18.89 -24.46 19.66
N VAL A 550 19.88 -24.54 20.56
CA VAL A 550 19.90 -23.74 21.80
C VAL A 550 19.98 -22.25 21.47
N LYS A 551 20.83 -21.88 20.52
CA LYS A 551 20.98 -20.50 20.04
C LYS A 551 19.63 -19.97 19.55
N LYS A 552 18.95 -20.68 18.67
CA LYS A 552 17.66 -20.27 18.10
C LYS A 552 16.57 -20.19 19.18
N ALA A 553 16.53 -21.16 20.11
CA ALA A 553 15.61 -21.14 21.24
C ALA A 553 15.84 -19.92 22.14
N ALA A 554 17.09 -19.59 22.44
CA ALA A 554 17.45 -18.41 23.24
C ALA A 554 17.00 -17.10 22.59
N LEU A 555 17.13 -16.99 21.28
CA LEU A 555 16.66 -15.81 20.55
C LEU A 555 15.13 -15.66 20.57
N HIS A 556 14.39 -16.73 20.31
CA HIS A 556 12.93 -16.71 20.36
C HIS A 556 12.40 -16.45 21.78
N LEU A 557 13.09 -16.98 22.78
CA LEU A 557 12.78 -16.68 24.19
C LEU A 557 13.03 -15.19 24.50
N ALA A 558 14.12 -14.62 23.97
CA ALA A 558 14.38 -13.19 24.09
C ALA A 558 13.28 -12.33 23.44
N PHE A 559 12.71 -12.76 22.31
CA PHE A 559 11.55 -12.08 21.70
C PHE A 559 10.34 -12.11 22.64
N LEU A 560 10.06 -13.24 23.26
CA LEU A 560 8.95 -13.37 24.20
C LEU A 560 9.19 -12.48 25.44
N ILE A 561 10.38 -12.54 26.05
CA ILE A 561 10.73 -11.71 27.22
C ILE A 561 10.64 -10.21 26.87
N PHE A 562 11.19 -9.81 25.73
CA PHE A 562 11.13 -8.43 25.29
C PHE A 562 9.68 -7.94 25.13
N SER A 563 8.79 -8.79 24.60
CA SER A 563 7.37 -8.46 24.46
C SER A 563 6.65 -8.22 25.78
N ILE A 564 7.12 -8.83 26.86
CA ILE A 564 6.54 -8.64 28.19
C ILE A 564 7.04 -7.33 28.82
N VAL A 565 8.33 -7.04 28.65
CA VAL A 565 9.00 -5.89 29.28
C VAL A 565 8.68 -4.59 28.56
N ASP A 566 8.53 -4.61 27.24
CA ASP A 566 8.38 -3.42 26.42
C ASP A 566 6.93 -3.22 25.96
N SER A 567 6.31 -2.12 26.40
CA SER A 567 4.91 -1.82 26.10
C SER A 567 4.65 -1.37 24.64
N ALA A 568 5.68 -0.97 23.91
CA ALA A 568 5.57 -0.58 22.50
C ALA A 568 5.74 -1.78 21.55
N CYS A 569 6.17 -2.93 22.09
CA CYS A 569 6.27 -4.18 21.35
C CYS A 569 4.87 -4.71 21.02
N ARG A 570 4.65 -5.10 19.75
CA ARG A 570 3.39 -5.72 19.29
C ARG A 570 3.46 -7.24 19.25
N TYR A 571 4.62 -7.83 19.54
CA TYR A 571 4.74 -9.29 19.69
C TYR A 571 3.75 -9.75 20.77
N PRO A 572 2.84 -10.70 20.48
CA PRO A 572 1.60 -10.89 21.26
C PRO A 572 1.78 -11.63 22.58
N ARG A 573 2.98 -11.64 23.17
CA ARG A 573 3.32 -12.37 24.40
C ARG A 573 3.00 -13.87 24.32
N PHE A 574 3.05 -14.40 23.11
CA PHE A 574 2.72 -15.76 22.76
C PHE A 574 3.82 -16.35 21.89
N SER A 575 4.29 -17.54 22.20
CA SER A 575 5.32 -18.24 21.41
C SER A 575 5.04 -19.74 21.34
N ILE A 576 5.35 -20.32 20.20
CA ILE A 576 5.28 -21.77 19.95
C ILE A 576 6.70 -22.25 19.67
N MET A 577 7.16 -23.27 20.39
CA MET A 577 8.52 -23.77 20.26
C MET A 577 8.56 -25.29 20.16
N ASP A 578 9.09 -25.79 19.04
CA ASP A 578 9.37 -27.19 18.80
C ASP A 578 10.87 -27.45 18.90
N PHE A 579 11.32 -27.92 20.07
CA PHE A 579 12.76 -28.11 20.36
C PHE A 579 13.33 -29.42 19.89
N GLU A 580 12.50 -30.37 19.44
CA GLU A 580 12.98 -31.72 19.17
C GLU A 580 13.77 -31.80 17.87
N CYS A 581 15.01 -31.34 17.93
CA CYS A 581 16.03 -31.84 17.02
C CYS A 581 16.71 -33.07 17.64
N GLY A 582 16.80 -34.16 16.90
CA GLY A 582 17.39 -35.40 17.36
C GLY A 582 18.83 -35.34 17.88
N ASP A 583 19.48 -34.17 17.76
CA ASP A 583 20.91 -33.96 18.03
C ASP A 583 21.22 -33.40 19.43
N ILE A 584 20.21 -32.97 20.19
CA ILE A 584 20.43 -32.55 21.59
C ILE A 584 20.43 -33.79 22.51
N ASN A 585 21.52 -33.98 23.29
CA ASN A 585 21.52 -34.99 24.32
C ASN A 585 20.52 -34.63 25.44
N GLU A 586 20.12 -35.65 26.23
CA GLU A 586 19.09 -35.52 27.26
C GLU A 586 19.45 -34.49 28.33
N ALA A 587 20.69 -34.49 28.82
CA ALA A 587 21.16 -33.57 29.84
C ALA A 587 21.08 -32.09 29.38
N ARG A 588 21.47 -31.80 28.14
CA ARG A 588 21.40 -30.45 27.56
C ARG A 588 19.96 -30.03 27.29
N SER A 589 19.08 -30.99 26.87
CA SER A 589 17.65 -30.75 26.74
C SER A 589 17.00 -30.37 28.06
N HIS A 590 17.31 -31.10 29.15
CA HIS A 590 16.85 -30.77 30.49
C HIS A 590 17.38 -29.42 30.99
N ASN A 591 18.65 -29.11 30.72
CA ASN A 591 19.21 -27.79 31.04
C ASN A 591 18.47 -26.66 30.30
N LEU A 592 18.23 -26.82 29.00
CA LEU A 592 17.48 -25.82 28.21
C LEU A 592 16.06 -25.61 28.76
N GLN A 593 15.35 -26.70 29.12
CA GLN A 593 14.03 -26.61 29.75
C GLN A 593 14.06 -25.84 31.08
N LYS A 594 15.07 -26.10 31.91
CA LYS A 594 15.29 -25.36 33.16
C LYS A 594 15.63 -23.89 32.92
N LEU A 595 16.47 -23.60 31.96
CA LEU A 595 16.79 -22.21 31.57
C LEU A 595 15.54 -21.44 31.12
N ILE A 596 14.68 -22.05 30.30
CA ILE A 596 13.42 -21.45 29.88
C ILE A 596 12.52 -21.16 31.08
N THR A 597 12.31 -22.15 31.95
CA THR A 597 11.45 -22.01 33.14
C THR A 597 11.98 -20.98 34.12
N THR A 598 13.30 -20.96 34.36
CA THR A 598 13.95 -20.00 35.25
C THR A 598 13.89 -18.58 34.67
N SER A 599 14.21 -18.42 33.39
CA SER A 599 14.18 -17.11 32.71
C SER A 599 12.78 -16.48 32.68
N LEU A 600 11.72 -17.30 32.65
CA LEU A 600 10.34 -16.83 32.62
C LEU A 600 9.66 -16.80 33.99
N SER A 601 10.27 -17.33 35.06
CA SER A 601 9.67 -17.47 36.38
C SER A 601 9.12 -16.18 36.99
N ASN A 602 9.79 -15.05 36.73
CA ASN A 602 9.44 -13.72 37.27
C ASN A 602 8.43 -12.96 36.41
N PHE A 603 8.03 -13.49 35.25
CA PHE A 603 7.13 -12.83 34.33
C PHE A 603 5.70 -13.41 34.42
N LYS A 604 4.70 -12.57 34.12
CA LYS A 604 3.28 -12.94 34.07
C LYS A 604 2.65 -12.38 32.80
N GLY A 605 1.50 -12.92 32.41
CA GLY A 605 0.77 -12.43 31.25
C GLY A 605 1.47 -12.75 29.93
N PHE A 606 1.90 -13.99 29.78
CA PHE A 606 2.47 -14.57 28.56
C PHE A 606 2.01 -16.02 28.41
N GLN A 607 2.16 -16.58 27.22
CA GLN A 607 2.00 -18.01 26.99
C GLN A 607 3.11 -18.53 26.08
N LEU A 608 3.79 -19.57 26.54
CA LEU A 608 4.73 -20.36 25.77
C LEU A 608 4.18 -21.78 25.64
N ILE A 609 4.02 -22.26 24.41
CA ILE A 609 3.66 -23.66 24.13
C ILE A 609 4.87 -24.35 23.53
N MET A 610 5.34 -25.40 24.18
CA MET A 610 6.51 -26.15 23.71
C MET A 610 6.29 -27.63 23.73
N THR A 611 7.07 -28.37 22.92
CA THR A 611 7.06 -29.84 22.89
C THR A 611 8.38 -30.39 23.38
N THR A 612 8.35 -31.55 23.99
CA THR A 612 9.56 -32.31 24.32
C THR A 612 9.30 -33.81 24.38
N SER A 613 10.27 -34.61 23.96
CA SER A 613 10.29 -36.09 24.18
C SER A 613 11.13 -36.47 25.41
N LYS A 614 12.03 -35.57 25.81
CA LYS A 614 12.96 -35.75 26.93
C LYS A 614 12.62 -34.75 28.02
N ILE A 615 11.48 -34.97 28.71
CA ILE A 615 11.04 -34.03 29.74
C ILE A 615 11.86 -34.19 31.04
N ASP A 616 12.31 -33.07 31.59
CA ASP A 616 12.93 -33.05 32.92
C ASP A 616 11.90 -33.46 33.99
N SER A 617 12.32 -34.32 34.95
CA SER A 617 11.43 -34.86 35.97
C SER A 617 10.74 -33.78 36.81
N SER A 618 11.39 -32.64 37.06
CA SER A 618 10.81 -31.53 37.81
C SER A 618 9.68 -30.81 37.06
N LEU A 619 9.63 -30.92 35.72
CA LEU A 619 8.64 -30.26 34.85
C LEU A 619 7.53 -31.24 34.41
N ASN A 620 7.68 -32.53 34.70
CA ASN A 620 6.69 -33.54 34.35
C ASN A 620 5.52 -33.57 35.36
N ASN A 621 4.79 -32.50 35.44
CA ASN A 621 3.65 -32.31 36.34
C ASN A 621 2.53 -31.53 35.63
N ASN A 622 1.38 -31.39 36.29
CA ASN A 622 0.20 -30.71 35.73
C ASN A 622 0.33 -29.19 35.73
N THR A 623 1.34 -28.62 36.38
CA THR A 623 1.58 -27.15 36.34
C THR A 623 2.11 -26.73 34.98
N TYR A 624 2.87 -27.57 34.33
CA TYR A 624 3.48 -27.30 33.02
C TYR A 624 2.88 -28.14 31.90
N GLY A 625 2.41 -29.37 32.21
CA GLY A 625 1.95 -30.33 31.22
C GLY A 625 0.56 -30.01 30.69
N VAL A 626 0.41 -30.07 29.36
CA VAL A 626 -0.88 -30.04 28.67
C VAL A 626 -1.24 -31.47 28.26
N GLY A 627 -2.41 -31.91 28.67
CA GLY A 627 -2.83 -33.28 28.47
C GLY A 627 -1.97 -34.28 29.24
N ARG A 628 -2.09 -35.56 28.89
CA ARG A 628 -1.31 -36.64 29.46
C ARG A 628 0.06 -36.76 28.82
N TYR A 629 0.90 -37.61 29.40
CA TYR A 629 2.12 -38.08 28.73
C TYR A 629 1.74 -39.14 27.68
N TYR A 630 2.29 -39.07 26.47
CA TYR A 630 2.03 -39.98 25.36
C TYR A 630 3.21 -40.96 25.20
N ASP A 631 2.97 -42.24 25.48
CA ASP A 631 3.96 -43.28 25.33
C ASP A 631 4.14 -43.72 23.88
N LYS A 632 5.17 -44.54 23.62
CA LYS A 632 5.44 -45.14 22.31
C LYS A 632 4.21 -45.93 21.85
N ASN A 633 3.71 -45.67 20.66
CA ASN A 633 2.46 -46.21 20.08
C ASN A 633 1.15 -45.60 20.62
N ASP A 634 1.21 -44.62 21.50
CA ASP A 634 0.04 -43.88 21.94
C ASP A 634 -0.01 -42.51 21.18
N TYR A 635 -0.55 -42.53 19.99
CA TYR A 635 -0.60 -41.31 19.14
C TYR A 635 -1.58 -40.29 19.71
N ILE A 636 -1.20 -39.01 19.63
CA ILE A 636 -2.05 -37.87 20.06
C ILE A 636 -3.33 -37.83 19.24
N LEU A 637 -3.23 -37.99 17.93
CA LEU A 637 -4.39 -38.05 17.03
C LEU A 637 -4.68 -39.55 16.70
N LYS A 638 -5.71 -40.12 17.33
CA LYS A 638 -6.18 -41.48 17.07
C LYS A 638 -7.33 -41.43 16.06
N ILE A 639 -7.06 -41.79 14.81
CA ILE A 639 -8.04 -41.77 13.70
C ILE A 639 -8.68 -43.13 13.54
#